data_5f186242374b23afbad21f74fb1d28ca
#
_entry.id   5f186242374b23afbad21f74fb1d28ca
#
_cell.length_a   1.000
_cell.length_b   1.000
_cell.length_c   1.000
_cell.angle_alpha   90.00
_cell.angle_beta   90.00
_cell.angle_gamma   90.00
#
_symmetry.space_group_name_H-M   'P 1'
#
loop_
_entity.id
_entity.type
_entity.pdbx_description
1 polymer ?
#
loop_
_entity_poly.entity_id
_entity_poly.type
_entity_poly.pdbx_seq_one_letter_code
_entity_poly.pdbx_strand_id
1 'polypeptide(L)'
;MDDNFSPKVKDVIAYSKEEALRLGHDFIGTEHLMLGILRKGKGEAYDILNTFELNFSALRKKIELLHEIGSASAEVNDKKSLHLTKQAEKALKTTFLEAKLYKSDAISTAHLLLCILRNENDPTTKVLHNFDVFYEDVKEVFQELFAGTKEDDITESPVAETPPEDFNDPQKNPYQGSKGKVVKKSKTPVLDNFGRDLTLMAENGKLDPVVGRKQEIERISQILSRRKKNNPILIGEPGVGKSAIAEGLALRIIQKKVSRILFNKRIVSLDLASLVAGTKYRGQFEERMKALMNELEKNDDIILFIDEIHTIVGAGGATGSLDASNMFKPALARGEIQCIGATTLDEFRQNIEKDGALERRFQKVMVEPTSVEETIQILENIKNKYEDHHNVVFTPEAIKACVVLTNRYMTDRYLPDKAIDALDESGSRIHITNIVVPKTVLELEKKLEEIREHKNDVVKSQKYEEAAKLRDDEKRTEKELETAQADWEEHSKLHKETVTEDNVAEVVSMMTGIPVNRIAEAESNRLRELPNLIKGKVIGQDEAVSKVVKAIQRNRVGLKDPNKPIGSFIFLGQTGVGKTQLAKILASQLFDSPDALVRIDMSEYMEKFAISRLIGAPPGYVGYEEGGQLTEKIRRKPYAVVLLDEIEKAHPDVFNMLLQILDDGYITDSLGRKIDFRHTIIIMTSNIGSRQLKDFGQGVGFGTSSKKDQVDANAKSVIENALKKSFAPEFLNRIDDVIIFNALERKDIHAIIDIELEKLLLRISDLGYQLKLSDEAKDFIVDKGFDRQYGARPLKRAIQKYVEDALAEEIVNSNLNENDTIYLDLDKDKNELKIKIDKHKESKS
;
A
#
# COMPACT_ATOMS: atom_id res chain seq x y z
N MET A 1 3.42 23.19 -1.82
CA MET A 1 2.24 23.19 -2.72
C MET A 1 1.79 24.61 -3.12
N ASP A 2 2.25 25.64 -2.43
CA ASP A 2 1.77 27.02 -2.65
C ASP A 2 2.46 27.80 -3.77
N ASP A 3 3.59 27.35 -4.27
CA ASP A 3 4.43 28.13 -5.20
C ASP A 3 3.93 28.19 -6.66
N ASN A 4 3.09 27.24 -7.06
CA ASN A 4 2.57 27.18 -8.44
C ASN A 4 1.19 27.85 -8.62
N PHE A 5 0.56 28.35 -7.56
CA PHE A 5 -0.70 29.07 -7.66
C PHE A 5 -0.49 30.52 -8.09
N SER A 6 -1.26 30.96 -9.07
CA SER A 6 -1.27 32.37 -9.44
C SER A 6 -1.70 33.24 -8.25
N PRO A 7 -1.25 34.51 -8.17
CA PRO A 7 -1.68 35.42 -7.10
C PRO A 7 -3.20 35.51 -6.98
N LYS A 8 -3.90 35.37 -8.10
CA LYS A 8 -5.37 35.39 -8.16
C LYS A 8 -6.00 34.17 -7.45
N VAL A 9 -5.40 32.99 -7.52
CA VAL A 9 -5.87 31.78 -6.81
C VAL A 9 -5.57 31.88 -5.32
N LYS A 10 -4.43 32.42 -4.93
CA LYS A 10 -4.10 32.67 -3.51
C LYS A 10 -5.12 33.61 -2.86
N ASP A 11 -5.54 34.67 -3.56
CA ASP A 11 -6.60 35.57 -3.08
C ASP A 11 -7.95 34.85 -2.93
N VAL A 12 -8.30 33.98 -3.88
CA VAL A 12 -9.54 33.18 -3.80
C VAL A 12 -9.52 32.29 -2.58
N ILE A 13 -8.40 31.63 -2.26
CA ILE A 13 -8.25 30.78 -1.07
C ILE A 13 -8.37 31.64 0.21
N ALA A 14 -7.79 32.84 0.24
CA ALA A 14 -7.92 33.76 1.36
C ALA A 14 -9.39 34.18 1.57
N TYR A 15 -10.09 34.59 0.49
CA TYR A 15 -11.51 34.93 0.55
C TYR A 15 -12.39 33.75 0.93
N SER A 16 -12.04 32.52 0.52
CA SER A 16 -12.76 31.32 0.91
C SER A 16 -12.70 31.08 2.42
N LYS A 17 -11.55 31.37 3.02
CA LYS A 17 -11.37 31.32 4.49
C LYS A 17 -12.25 32.37 5.21
N GLU A 18 -12.28 33.58 4.69
CA GLU A 18 -13.13 34.64 5.25
C GLU A 18 -14.63 34.32 5.09
N GLU A 19 -15.05 33.75 3.96
CA GLU A 19 -16.45 33.33 3.74
C GLU A 19 -16.84 32.17 4.65
N ALA A 20 -15.93 31.21 4.91
CA ALA A 20 -16.16 30.14 5.88
C ALA A 20 -16.37 30.69 7.30
N LEU A 21 -15.52 31.62 7.72
CA LEU A 21 -15.67 32.30 9.02
C LEU A 21 -16.95 33.13 9.09
N ARG A 22 -17.34 33.83 8.01
CA ARG A 22 -18.59 34.60 7.94
C ARG A 22 -19.84 33.73 8.09
N LEU A 23 -19.78 32.51 7.56
CA LEU A 23 -20.87 31.53 7.66
C LEU A 23 -20.84 30.73 8.98
N GLY A 24 -19.84 30.94 9.83
CA GLY A 24 -19.69 30.26 11.12
C GLY A 24 -19.24 28.80 10.98
N HIS A 25 -18.53 28.46 9.89
CA HIS A 25 -18.01 27.11 9.68
C HIS A 25 -16.56 26.98 10.18
N ASP A 26 -16.20 25.82 10.67
CA ASP A 26 -14.85 25.47 11.14
C ASP A 26 -14.02 24.74 10.06
N PHE A 27 -14.55 24.64 8.84
CA PHE A 27 -13.91 23.99 7.69
C PHE A 27 -14.05 24.84 6.42
N ILE A 28 -13.18 24.58 5.43
CA ILE A 28 -13.27 25.17 4.10
C ILE A 28 -13.66 24.06 3.11
N GLY A 29 -14.86 24.14 2.54
CA GLY A 29 -15.36 23.24 1.49
C GLY A 29 -15.28 23.87 0.09
N THR A 30 -15.76 23.13 -0.93
CA THR A 30 -15.84 23.59 -2.32
C THR A 30 -16.80 24.76 -2.48
N GLU A 31 -17.85 24.83 -1.67
CA GLU A 31 -18.77 25.94 -1.56
C GLU A 31 -18.05 27.25 -1.18
N HIS A 32 -17.14 27.20 -0.22
CA HIS A 32 -16.36 28.35 0.19
C HIS A 32 -15.35 28.78 -0.89
N LEU A 33 -14.75 27.81 -1.60
CA LEU A 33 -13.90 28.11 -2.76
C LEU A 33 -14.69 28.83 -3.86
N MET A 34 -15.91 28.38 -4.12
CA MET A 34 -16.78 29.03 -5.09
C MET A 34 -17.21 30.42 -4.64
N LEU A 35 -17.58 30.62 -3.38
CA LEU A 35 -17.90 31.93 -2.81
C LEU A 35 -16.70 32.87 -2.86
N GLY A 36 -15.47 32.34 -2.66
CA GLY A 36 -14.23 33.11 -2.82
C GLY A 36 -14.02 33.60 -4.25
N ILE A 37 -14.31 32.78 -5.27
CA ILE A 37 -14.28 33.16 -6.69
C ILE A 37 -15.28 34.29 -6.95
N LEU A 38 -16.51 34.14 -6.50
CA LEU A 38 -17.57 35.15 -6.68
C LEU A 38 -17.26 36.45 -5.95
N ARG A 39 -16.69 36.40 -4.74
CA ARG A 39 -16.34 37.60 -3.96
C ARG A 39 -15.18 38.37 -4.58
N LYS A 40 -14.22 37.70 -5.18
CA LYS A 40 -13.13 38.38 -5.87
C LYS A 40 -13.61 39.22 -7.04
N GLY A 41 -14.66 38.79 -7.74
CA GLY A 41 -15.31 39.54 -8.82
C GLY A 41 -14.42 39.85 -10.01
N LYS A 42 -13.23 39.29 -10.11
CA LYS A 42 -12.26 39.45 -11.20
C LYS A 42 -11.40 38.23 -11.36
N GLY A 43 -11.17 37.82 -12.61
CA GLY A 43 -10.28 36.70 -12.94
C GLY A 43 -10.97 35.70 -13.88
N GLU A 44 -10.18 34.82 -14.47
CA GLU A 44 -10.60 33.93 -15.56
C GLU A 44 -11.86 33.12 -15.23
N ALA A 45 -11.96 32.56 -14.00
CA ALA A 45 -13.17 31.86 -13.58
C ALA A 45 -14.41 32.78 -13.53
N TYR A 46 -14.24 34.01 -13.05
CA TYR A 46 -15.32 34.97 -12.99
C TYR A 46 -15.74 35.42 -14.38
N ASP A 47 -14.77 35.66 -15.26
CA ASP A 47 -14.99 36.09 -16.64
C ASP A 47 -15.73 34.99 -17.42
N ILE A 48 -15.36 33.71 -17.25
CA ILE A 48 -16.07 32.55 -17.81
C ILE A 48 -17.50 32.49 -17.30
N LEU A 49 -17.72 32.59 -15.99
CA LEU A 49 -19.05 32.53 -15.39
C LEU A 49 -19.94 33.68 -15.86
N ASN A 50 -19.36 34.84 -16.22
CA ASN A 50 -20.09 35.98 -16.72
C ASN A 50 -20.60 35.74 -18.15
N THR A 51 -19.99 34.89 -18.97
CA THR A 51 -20.47 34.53 -20.31
C THR A 51 -21.77 33.71 -20.26
N PHE A 52 -22.08 33.07 -19.16
CA PHE A 52 -23.33 32.32 -18.97
C PHE A 52 -24.51 33.15 -18.48
N GLU A 53 -24.39 34.51 -18.49
CA GLU A 53 -25.44 35.45 -18.06
C GLU A 53 -26.07 35.12 -16.68
N LEU A 54 -25.26 34.64 -15.75
CA LEU A 54 -25.72 34.14 -14.45
C LEU A 54 -26.10 35.27 -13.50
N ASN A 55 -27.18 35.07 -12.77
CA ASN A 55 -27.49 35.96 -11.64
C ASN A 55 -26.61 35.55 -10.43
N PHE A 56 -25.45 36.19 -10.29
CA PHE A 56 -24.48 35.89 -9.22
C PHE A 56 -25.05 36.06 -7.82
N SER A 57 -26.04 36.97 -7.61
CA SER A 57 -26.69 37.12 -6.30
C SER A 57 -27.57 35.92 -5.96
N ALA A 58 -28.25 35.35 -6.96
CA ALA A 58 -29.05 34.14 -6.77
C ALA A 58 -28.18 32.91 -6.57
N LEU A 59 -27.09 32.79 -7.37
CA LEU A 59 -26.11 31.70 -7.23
C LEU A 59 -25.46 31.74 -5.84
N ARG A 60 -24.99 32.91 -5.39
CA ARG A 60 -24.41 33.08 -4.04
C ARG A 60 -25.37 32.65 -2.95
N LYS A 61 -26.63 33.09 -2.99
CA LYS A 61 -27.62 32.68 -1.99
C LYS A 61 -27.86 31.17 -1.97
N LYS A 62 -27.93 30.52 -3.14
CA LYS A 62 -28.10 29.07 -3.21
C LYS A 62 -26.90 28.28 -2.67
N ILE A 63 -25.67 28.77 -2.89
CA ILE A 63 -24.46 28.16 -2.33
C ILE A 63 -24.42 28.36 -0.81
N GLU A 64 -24.78 29.54 -0.31
CA GLU A 64 -24.86 29.82 1.14
C GLU A 64 -25.89 28.95 1.86
N LEU A 65 -26.93 28.47 1.18
CA LEU A 65 -27.96 27.59 1.72
C LEU A 65 -27.60 26.10 1.68
N LEU A 66 -26.45 25.72 1.17
CA LEU A 66 -26.00 24.31 1.14
C LEU A 66 -25.71 23.72 2.52
N HIS A 67 -25.36 24.56 3.47
CA HIS A 67 -25.14 24.20 4.86
C HIS A 67 -25.92 25.15 5.79
N GLU A 68 -26.41 24.62 6.90
CA GLU A 68 -27.00 25.44 7.97
C GLU A 68 -25.93 26.40 8.53
N ILE A 69 -26.30 27.63 8.80
CA ILE A 69 -25.40 28.61 9.40
C ILE A 69 -24.89 28.04 10.73
N GLY A 70 -23.59 27.80 10.81
CA GLY A 70 -22.98 27.20 11.99
C GLY A 70 -23.11 28.11 13.22
N SER A 71 -23.41 27.53 14.36
CA SER A 71 -23.50 28.23 15.65
C SER A 71 -22.11 28.48 16.30
N ALA A 72 -21.06 28.66 15.52
CA ALA A 72 -19.75 29.02 16.06
C ALA A 72 -19.85 30.41 16.70
N SER A 73 -19.89 30.47 18.02
CA SER A 73 -19.87 31.68 18.81
C SER A 73 -18.69 32.58 18.43
N ALA A 74 -18.91 33.88 18.37
CA ALA A 74 -18.01 34.94 17.93
C ALA A 74 -16.69 35.10 18.73
N GLU A 75 -16.21 34.07 19.39
CA GLU A 75 -14.93 34.02 20.13
C GLU A 75 -13.93 33.02 19.51
N VAL A 76 -13.82 32.99 18.18
CA VAL A 76 -12.74 32.25 17.55
C VAL A 76 -11.53 33.18 17.43
N ASN A 77 -10.63 33.05 18.39
CA ASN A 77 -9.29 33.61 18.33
C ASN A 77 -8.63 33.36 16.99
N ASP A 78 -8.00 34.37 16.44
CA ASP A 78 -7.33 34.50 15.13
C ASP A 78 -6.25 33.44 14.78
N LYS A 79 -6.17 32.33 15.52
CA LYS A 79 -5.09 31.33 15.40
C LYS A 79 -5.55 29.89 15.10
N LYS A 80 -6.82 29.58 14.90
CA LYS A 80 -7.21 28.24 14.45
C LYS A 80 -7.11 28.14 12.93
N SER A 81 -6.19 27.31 12.45
CA SER A 81 -6.14 26.91 11.04
C SER A 81 -7.41 26.15 10.70
N LEU A 82 -8.26 26.71 9.85
CA LEU A 82 -9.44 26.05 9.30
C LEU A 82 -9.00 24.86 8.47
N HIS A 83 -9.64 23.70 8.67
CA HIS A 83 -9.32 22.47 7.94
C HIS A 83 -10.05 22.46 6.59
N LEU A 84 -9.35 21.97 5.54
CA LEU A 84 -9.98 21.73 4.24
C LEU A 84 -10.83 20.45 4.30
N THR A 85 -12.01 20.47 3.70
CA THR A 85 -12.76 19.22 3.46
C THR A 85 -12.00 18.35 2.45
N LYS A 86 -12.23 17.04 2.51
CA LYS A 86 -11.62 16.09 1.55
C LYS A 86 -11.91 16.45 0.09
N GLN A 87 -13.07 17.03 -0.19
CA GLN A 87 -13.49 17.46 -1.52
C GLN A 87 -12.73 18.71 -1.95
N ALA A 88 -12.63 19.72 -1.10
CA ALA A 88 -11.86 20.94 -1.38
C ALA A 88 -10.35 20.65 -1.52
N GLU A 89 -9.81 19.79 -0.67
CA GLU A 89 -8.42 19.35 -0.77
C GLU A 89 -8.15 18.60 -2.09
N LYS A 90 -9.06 17.72 -2.50
CA LYS A 90 -8.99 17.02 -3.79
C LYS A 90 -9.08 18.00 -4.95
N ALA A 91 -10.01 18.96 -4.94
CA ALA A 91 -10.13 19.98 -5.97
C ALA A 91 -8.83 20.78 -6.11
N LEU A 92 -8.25 21.26 -5.01
CA LEU A 92 -6.99 22.00 -5.02
C LEU A 92 -5.79 21.16 -5.50
N LYS A 93 -5.70 19.87 -5.12
CA LYS A 93 -4.65 18.98 -5.61
C LYS A 93 -4.78 18.66 -7.10
N THR A 94 -6.00 18.50 -7.60
CA THR A 94 -6.24 18.19 -9.02
C THR A 94 -6.09 19.41 -9.93
N THR A 95 -6.16 20.64 -9.39
CA THR A 95 -5.99 21.88 -10.16
C THR A 95 -4.62 21.94 -10.86
N PHE A 96 -3.59 21.37 -10.26
CA PHE A 96 -2.27 21.25 -10.90
C PHE A 96 -2.29 20.34 -12.14
N LEU A 97 -3.04 19.25 -12.08
CA LEU A 97 -3.19 18.33 -13.21
C LEU A 97 -3.99 18.97 -14.33
N GLU A 98 -5.02 19.73 -13.98
CA GLU A 98 -5.83 20.48 -14.95
C GLU A 98 -4.99 21.56 -15.66
N ALA A 99 -4.20 22.33 -14.93
CA ALA A 99 -3.28 23.31 -15.51
C ALA A 99 -2.26 22.68 -16.48
N LYS A 100 -1.76 21.49 -16.14
CA LYS A 100 -0.86 20.69 -17.01
C LYS A 100 -1.53 20.22 -18.30
N LEU A 101 -2.81 19.84 -18.25
CA LEU A 101 -3.58 19.44 -19.43
C LEU A 101 -3.66 20.57 -20.46
N TYR A 102 -3.76 21.81 -20.00
CA TYR A 102 -3.80 23.00 -20.86
C TYR A 102 -2.43 23.63 -21.12
N LYS A 103 -1.33 22.96 -20.74
CA LYS A 103 0.06 23.46 -20.88
C LYS A 103 0.25 24.88 -20.32
N SER A 104 -0.43 25.18 -19.22
CA SER A 104 -0.42 26.49 -18.58
C SER A 104 0.74 26.58 -17.59
N ASP A 105 1.56 27.62 -17.67
CA ASP A 105 2.73 27.83 -16.80
C ASP A 105 2.35 28.18 -15.35
N ALA A 106 1.11 28.66 -15.13
CA ALA A 106 0.60 29.03 -13.82
C ALA A 106 -0.83 28.48 -13.61
N ILE A 107 -1.13 28.09 -12.38
CA ILE A 107 -2.46 27.63 -12.01
C ILE A 107 -3.38 28.85 -11.89
N SER A 108 -4.39 28.94 -12.76
CA SER A 108 -5.36 30.04 -12.79
C SER A 108 -6.65 29.71 -12.05
N THR A 109 -7.50 30.73 -11.83
CA THR A 109 -8.81 30.55 -11.20
C THR A 109 -9.77 29.72 -12.06
N ALA A 110 -9.61 29.71 -13.38
CA ALA A 110 -10.38 28.87 -14.29
C ALA A 110 -10.09 27.37 -14.08
N HIS A 111 -8.82 27.00 -13.89
CA HIS A 111 -8.47 25.63 -13.56
C HIS A 111 -9.11 25.17 -12.24
N LEU A 112 -9.22 26.07 -11.25
CA LEU A 112 -9.90 25.75 -10.00
C LEU A 112 -11.41 25.52 -10.21
N LEU A 113 -12.07 26.35 -11.02
CA LEU A 113 -13.48 26.18 -11.38
C LEU A 113 -13.73 24.86 -12.10
N LEU A 114 -12.89 24.51 -13.08
CA LEU A 114 -12.96 23.24 -13.79
C LEU A 114 -12.81 22.04 -12.83
N CYS A 115 -11.90 22.13 -11.86
CA CYS A 115 -11.72 21.06 -10.86
C CYS A 115 -12.91 20.91 -9.91
N ILE A 116 -13.60 22.00 -9.56
CA ILE A 116 -14.84 21.92 -8.77
C ILE A 116 -15.92 21.21 -9.58
N LEU A 117 -16.14 21.63 -10.84
CA LEU A 117 -17.17 21.07 -11.73
C LEU A 117 -16.92 19.61 -12.13
N ARG A 118 -15.69 19.13 -12.07
CA ARG A 118 -15.32 17.73 -12.43
C ARG A 118 -15.92 16.70 -11.49
N ASN A 119 -16.31 17.06 -10.29
CA ASN A 119 -16.91 16.15 -9.31
C ASN A 119 -18.44 16.29 -9.30
N GLU A 120 -19.13 15.51 -10.10
CA GLU A 120 -20.62 15.54 -10.23
C GLU A 120 -21.36 15.29 -8.92
N ASN A 121 -20.75 14.60 -7.95
CA ASN A 121 -21.35 14.33 -6.66
C ASN A 121 -21.19 15.47 -5.64
N ASP A 122 -20.42 16.48 -5.97
CA ASP A 122 -20.20 17.63 -5.10
C ASP A 122 -21.45 18.49 -4.99
N PRO A 123 -21.85 18.92 -3.77
CA PRO A 123 -23.01 19.80 -3.59
C PRO A 123 -22.92 21.12 -4.37
N THR A 124 -21.72 21.72 -4.44
CA THR A 124 -21.49 22.96 -5.17
C THR A 124 -21.67 22.77 -6.67
N THR A 125 -21.18 21.65 -7.20
CA THR A 125 -21.35 21.28 -8.62
C THR A 125 -22.84 21.09 -8.96
N LYS A 126 -23.59 20.43 -8.09
CA LYS A 126 -25.05 20.28 -8.30
C LYS A 126 -25.79 21.62 -8.31
N VAL A 127 -25.35 22.59 -7.51
CA VAL A 127 -25.91 23.93 -7.58
C VAL A 127 -25.55 24.60 -8.91
N LEU A 128 -24.32 24.49 -9.37
CA LEU A 128 -23.90 25.04 -10.67
C LEU A 128 -24.66 24.41 -11.85
N HIS A 129 -24.89 23.09 -11.82
CA HIS A 129 -25.73 22.40 -12.81
C HIS A 129 -27.18 22.91 -12.84
N ASN A 130 -27.74 23.33 -11.69
CA ASN A 130 -29.08 23.95 -11.66
C ASN A 130 -29.13 25.36 -12.29
N PHE A 131 -27.99 25.93 -12.58
CA PHE A 131 -27.84 27.19 -13.33
C PHE A 131 -27.29 26.96 -14.75
N ASP A 132 -27.40 25.71 -15.25
CA ASP A 132 -26.95 25.27 -16.58
C ASP A 132 -25.46 25.51 -16.84
N VAL A 133 -24.62 25.40 -15.77
CA VAL A 133 -23.16 25.49 -15.88
C VAL A 133 -22.57 24.11 -15.73
N PHE A 134 -22.12 23.50 -16.83
CA PHE A 134 -21.51 22.18 -16.85
C PHE A 134 -20.01 22.24 -17.14
N TYR A 135 -19.28 21.18 -16.80
CA TYR A 135 -17.85 21.10 -16.96
C TYR A 135 -17.40 21.32 -18.44
N GLU A 136 -18.11 20.69 -19.40
CA GLU A 136 -17.72 20.78 -20.83
C GLU A 136 -17.95 22.20 -21.39
N ASP A 137 -19.04 22.87 -20.98
CA ASP A 137 -19.34 24.24 -21.45
C ASP A 137 -18.31 25.24 -20.91
N VAL A 138 -17.95 25.14 -19.63
CA VAL A 138 -16.90 25.96 -19.01
C VAL A 138 -15.54 25.70 -19.65
N LYS A 139 -15.25 24.48 -20.03
CA LYS A 139 -14.03 24.09 -20.73
C LYS A 139 -13.97 24.68 -22.14
N GLU A 140 -15.07 24.65 -22.88
CA GLU A 140 -15.17 25.22 -24.23
C GLU A 140 -14.91 26.73 -24.18
N VAL A 141 -15.62 27.45 -23.29
CA VAL A 141 -15.43 28.88 -23.07
C VAL A 141 -14.02 29.23 -22.61
N PHE A 142 -13.41 28.37 -21.74
CA PHE A 142 -12.01 28.55 -21.33
C PHE A 142 -11.04 28.46 -22.52
N GLN A 143 -11.26 27.49 -23.40
CA GLN A 143 -10.43 27.28 -24.59
C GLN A 143 -10.58 28.46 -25.59
N GLU A 144 -11.79 28.99 -25.78
CA GLU A 144 -12.04 30.13 -26.64
C GLU A 144 -11.43 31.44 -26.12
N LEU A 145 -11.58 31.71 -24.81
CA LEU A 145 -11.16 32.98 -24.23
C LEU A 145 -9.68 33.07 -23.87
N PHE A 146 -9.08 31.96 -23.44
CA PHE A 146 -7.75 31.97 -22.81
C PHE A 146 -6.72 31.03 -23.44
N ALA A 147 -7.11 30.10 -24.31
CA ALA A 147 -6.16 29.25 -25.05
C ALA A 147 -5.72 29.91 -26.40
N GLY A 148 -6.31 31.04 -26.77
CA GLY A 148 -6.06 31.73 -28.04
C GLY A 148 -4.90 32.71 -28.06
N THR A 149 -3.95 32.70 -27.11
CA THR A 149 -2.80 33.62 -27.11
C THR A 149 -1.44 32.89 -27.19
N LYS A 150 -1.34 31.90 -28.00
CA LYS A 150 -0.12 31.48 -28.72
C LYS A 150 -0.57 30.71 -29.95
N GLU A 151 -0.84 31.48 -31.02
CA GLU A 151 -0.85 30.93 -32.37
C GLU A 151 0.54 30.47 -32.68
N ASP A 152 0.64 29.11 -32.89
CA ASP A 152 1.30 28.59 -34.08
C ASP A 152 0.94 27.10 -34.20
N ASP A 153 0.24 26.82 -35.31
CA ASP A 153 0.05 25.51 -35.96
C ASP A 153 -0.73 24.39 -35.26
N ILE A 154 -2.05 24.43 -35.37
CA ILE A 154 -2.83 23.26 -35.81
C ILE A 154 -4.03 23.79 -36.63
N THR A 155 -3.89 23.86 -37.95
CA THR A 155 -4.98 24.03 -38.91
C THR A 155 -5.83 22.76 -38.95
N GLU A 156 -7.07 22.90 -38.50
CA GLU A 156 -8.17 22.01 -38.93
C GLU A 156 -8.40 22.22 -40.42
N SER A 157 -8.43 21.14 -41.16
CA SER A 157 -8.88 21.10 -42.55
C SER A 157 -10.36 20.72 -42.60
N PRO A 158 -11.20 21.50 -43.27
CA PRO A 158 -12.57 21.08 -43.54
C PRO A 158 -12.64 20.11 -44.71
N VAL A 159 -13.67 19.30 -44.63
CA VAL A 159 -14.10 18.25 -45.54
C VAL A 159 -14.47 18.86 -46.90
N ALA A 160 -14.12 18.04 -47.91
CA ALA A 160 -14.87 17.74 -49.14
C ALA A 160 -14.36 18.22 -50.47
N GLU A 161 -14.37 17.28 -51.34
CA GLU A 161 -14.65 17.21 -52.78
C GLU A 161 -13.50 17.42 -53.78
N THR A 162 -13.33 16.29 -54.43
CA THR A 162 -12.67 15.85 -55.67
C THR A 162 -12.36 16.85 -56.82
N PRO A 163 -11.54 16.39 -57.75
CA PRO A 163 -10.44 17.14 -58.38
C PRO A 163 -10.82 17.71 -59.74
N PRO A 164 -10.00 18.31 -60.58
CA PRO A 164 -8.75 17.85 -61.15
C PRO A 164 -7.69 18.90 -61.60
N GLU A 165 -6.51 18.32 -61.93
CA GLU A 165 -5.58 18.67 -63.04
C GLU A 165 -4.68 19.89 -63.00
N ASP A 166 -3.37 19.52 -63.12
CA ASP A 166 -2.28 20.15 -63.91
C ASP A 166 -1.97 21.65 -63.85
N PHE A 167 -0.72 21.98 -63.55
CA PHE A 167 0.22 22.56 -64.50
C PHE A 167 1.56 22.95 -63.82
N ASN A 168 2.59 22.66 -64.62
CA ASN A 168 4.02 22.85 -64.45
C ASN A 168 4.50 24.27 -64.14
N ASP A 169 5.59 24.32 -63.29
CA ASP A 169 6.93 24.93 -63.56
C ASP A 169 7.15 26.45 -63.37
N PRO A 170 8.38 26.97 -63.40
CA PRO A 170 9.25 27.14 -62.24
C PRO A 170 9.72 28.61 -62.05
N GLN A 171 10.52 28.83 -61.04
CA GLN A 171 11.58 29.84 -60.91
C GLN A 171 11.48 30.91 -59.77
N LYS A 172 12.46 30.76 -58.96
CA LYS A 172 13.55 31.69 -58.51
C LYS A 172 13.63 31.90 -56.97
N ASN A 173 14.77 31.35 -56.53
CA ASN A 173 15.51 31.79 -55.32
C ASN A 173 15.92 33.27 -55.36
N PRO A 174 16.54 33.90 -54.35
CA PRO A 174 17.12 33.40 -53.11
C PRO A 174 17.00 34.33 -51.88
N TYR A 175 17.16 33.82 -50.67
CA TYR A 175 18.05 34.42 -49.68
C TYR A 175 18.43 33.41 -48.57
N GLN A 176 19.70 33.36 -48.27
CA GLN A 176 20.40 32.55 -47.31
C GLN A 176 20.07 32.92 -45.87
N GLY A 177 20.09 31.93 -44.98
CA GLY A 177 20.48 32.13 -43.60
C GLY A 177 19.88 31.17 -42.59
N SER A 178 20.76 30.33 -42.11
CA SER A 178 20.79 29.52 -40.87
C SER A 178 20.27 28.08 -40.95
N LYS A 179 21.21 27.18 -40.65
CA LYS A 179 21.07 25.74 -40.60
C LYS A 179 20.16 25.32 -39.47
N GLY A 180 18.88 25.07 -39.75
CA GLY A 180 17.99 24.28 -38.94
C GLY A 180 18.18 22.79 -39.27
N LYS A 181 18.34 21.95 -38.28
CA LYS A 181 18.38 20.48 -38.43
C LYS A 181 17.13 20.06 -39.19
N VAL A 182 17.32 19.40 -40.31
CA VAL A 182 16.25 18.78 -41.11
C VAL A 182 15.67 17.64 -40.24
N VAL A 183 14.51 17.85 -39.67
CA VAL A 183 13.69 16.80 -39.07
C VAL A 183 13.21 15.96 -40.25
N LYS A 184 13.76 14.75 -40.40
CA LYS A 184 13.26 13.75 -41.35
C LYS A 184 11.80 13.47 -41.00
N LYS A 185 10.86 13.75 -41.90
CA LYS A 185 9.46 13.34 -41.78
C LYS A 185 9.44 11.83 -41.50
N SER A 186 8.85 11.43 -40.37
CA SER A 186 8.68 10.03 -40.00
C SER A 186 7.88 9.30 -41.09
N LYS A 187 8.28 8.05 -41.40
CA LYS A 187 7.51 7.16 -42.31
C LYS A 187 6.25 6.61 -41.65
N THR A 188 6.12 6.72 -40.32
CA THR A 188 5.09 6.11 -39.49
C THR A 188 4.52 7.11 -38.47
N PRO A 189 3.84 8.21 -38.93
CA PRO A 189 3.37 9.25 -38.01
C PRO A 189 2.29 8.77 -37.05
N VAL A 190 1.41 7.85 -37.45
CA VAL A 190 0.37 7.32 -36.55
C VAL A 190 0.99 6.44 -35.47
N LEU A 191 1.90 5.55 -35.83
CA LEU A 191 2.58 4.68 -34.89
C LEU A 191 3.44 5.47 -33.89
N ASP A 192 4.11 6.49 -34.35
CA ASP A 192 4.97 7.34 -33.48
C ASP A 192 4.15 8.17 -32.47
N ASN A 193 2.86 8.44 -32.75
CA ASN A 193 1.96 9.10 -31.80
C ASN A 193 1.46 8.17 -30.69
N PHE A 194 1.33 6.87 -30.95
CA PHE A 194 0.77 5.90 -30.02
C PHE A 194 1.77 4.84 -29.55
N GLY A 195 3.02 4.94 -29.98
CA GLY A 195 4.07 3.98 -29.68
C GLY A 195 5.38 4.62 -29.26
N ARG A 196 6.21 3.83 -28.57
CA ARG A 196 7.59 4.20 -28.22
C ARG A 196 8.56 3.35 -29.03
N ASP A 197 9.43 3.97 -29.82
CA ASP A 197 10.46 3.26 -30.60
C ASP A 197 11.62 2.83 -29.68
N LEU A 198 11.62 1.54 -29.30
CA LEU A 198 12.66 0.97 -28.45
C LEU A 198 14.02 0.94 -29.15
N THR A 199 14.03 0.77 -30.49
CA THR A 199 15.28 0.75 -31.28
C THR A 199 15.93 2.13 -31.31
N LEU A 200 15.15 3.19 -31.49
CA LEU A 200 15.61 4.58 -31.43
C LEU A 200 16.08 4.94 -29.99
N MET A 201 15.39 4.46 -28.96
CA MET A 201 15.80 4.64 -27.57
C MET A 201 17.14 3.93 -27.29
N ALA A 202 17.33 2.72 -27.85
CA ALA A 202 18.58 1.97 -27.77
C ALA A 202 19.74 2.72 -28.45
N GLU A 203 19.50 3.30 -29.62
CA GLU A 203 20.47 4.11 -30.37
C GLU A 203 20.89 5.36 -29.57
N ASN A 204 19.94 5.99 -28.90
CA ASN A 204 20.17 7.18 -28.04
C ASN A 204 20.75 6.82 -26.65
N GLY A 205 20.99 5.55 -26.33
CA GLY A 205 21.53 5.10 -25.04
C GLY A 205 20.57 5.29 -23.85
N LYS A 206 19.26 5.39 -24.12
CA LYS A 206 18.24 5.60 -23.09
C LYS A 206 17.71 4.31 -22.45
N LEU A 207 18.05 3.15 -23.03
CA LEU A 207 17.66 1.85 -22.48
C LEU A 207 18.69 1.32 -21.49
N ASP A 208 18.22 0.52 -20.54
CA ASP A 208 19.07 -0.16 -19.59
C ASP A 208 19.71 -1.41 -20.19
N PRO A 209 20.93 -1.76 -19.78
CA PRO A 209 21.56 -3.00 -20.22
C PRO A 209 20.83 -4.21 -19.65
N VAL A 210 20.42 -5.13 -20.51
CA VAL A 210 19.69 -6.34 -20.12
C VAL A 210 20.65 -7.47 -19.81
N VAL A 211 20.56 -8.03 -18.60
CA VAL A 211 21.39 -9.11 -18.07
C VAL A 211 20.58 -10.40 -17.94
N GLY A 212 21.23 -11.54 -18.16
CA GLY A 212 20.66 -12.87 -17.86
C GLY A 212 19.71 -13.44 -18.92
N ARG A 213 19.11 -12.64 -19.80
CA ARG A 213 18.02 -13.03 -20.73
C ARG A 213 18.51 -13.50 -22.11
N LYS A 214 19.68 -14.14 -22.17
CA LYS A 214 20.28 -14.56 -23.47
C LYS A 214 19.43 -15.60 -24.21
N GLN A 215 18.94 -16.60 -23.49
CA GLN A 215 18.20 -17.71 -24.05
C GLN A 215 16.83 -17.26 -24.60
N GLU A 216 16.12 -16.43 -23.84
CA GLU A 216 14.83 -15.89 -24.25
C GLU A 216 14.96 -14.97 -25.46
N ILE A 217 15.94 -14.07 -25.48
CA ILE A 217 16.19 -13.17 -26.62
C ILE A 217 16.60 -13.97 -27.86
N GLU A 218 17.45 -15.00 -27.74
CA GLU A 218 17.79 -15.90 -28.84
C GLU A 218 16.56 -16.65 -29.35
N ARG A 219 15.72 -17.14 -28.45
CA ARG A 219 14.49 -17.83 -28.79
C ARG A 219 13.52 -16.93 -29.54
N ILE A 220 13.31 -15.68 -29.08
CA ILE A 220 12.51 -14.69 -29.78
C ILE A 220 13.08 -14.40 -31.16
N SER A 221 14.39 -14.19 -31.28
CA SER A 221 15.06 -13.95 -32.56
C SER A 221 14.88 -15.11 -33.55
N GLN A 222 14.93 -16.35 -33.05
CA GLN A 222 14.65 -17.54 -33.86
C GLN A 222 13.19 -17.58 -34.34
N ILE A 223 12.24 -17.25 -33.47
CA ILE A 223 10.81 -17.26 -33.80
C ILE A 223 10.51 -16.18 -34.83
N LEU A 224 10.97 -14.95 -34.63
CA LEU A 224 10.81 -13.82 -35.52
C LEU A 224 11.41 -14.10 -36.94
N SER A 225 12.46 -14.91 -37.02
CA SER A 225 13.09 -15.30 -38.25
C SER A 225 12.37 -16.43 -39.03
N ARG A 226 11.27 -16.98 -38.51
CA ARG A 226 10.48 -18.04 -39.13
C ARG A 226 9.61 -17.50 -40.28
N ARG A 227 9.32 -18.35 -41.25
CA ARG A 227 8.39 -18.00 -42.33
C ARG A 227 6.92 -17.97 -41.90
N LYS A 228 6.54 -18.83 -40.95
CA LYS A 228 5.18 -18.94 -40.37
C LYS A 228 5.27 -19.09 -38.89
N LYS A 229 4.25 -18.68 -38.15
CA LYS A 229 4.24 -18.64 -36.70
C LYS A 229 5.45 -17.83 -36.14
N ASN A 230 5.63 -16.66 -36.71
CA ASN A 230 6.75 -15.77 -36.47
C ASN A 230 6.46 -14.72 -35.36
N ASN A 231 5.37 -14.88 -34.58
CA ASN A 231 5.00 -14.00 -33.49
C ASN A 231 5.28 -14.69 -32.15
N PRO A 232 6.32 -14.32 -31.41
CA PRO A 232 6.56 -14.80 -30.05
C PRO A 232 5.58 -14.17 -29.08
N ILE A 233 5.16 -14.94 -28.07
CA ILE A 233 4.45 -14.45 -26.91
C ILE A 233 5.23 -14.81 -25.65
N LEU A 234 5.60 -13.77 -24.86
CA LEU A 234 6.28 -13.89 -23.58
C LEU A 234 5.25 -14.16 -22.49
N ILE A 235 5.38 -15.29 -21.82
CA ILE A 235 4.47 -15.71 -20.77
C ILE A 235 5.27 -15.82 -19.47
N GLY A 236 4.87 -15.09 -18.44
CA GLY A 236 5.51 -15.13 -17.13
C GLY A 236 4.79 -14.23 -16.13
N GLU A 237 5.14 -14.40 -14.88
CA GLU A 237 4.55 -13.62 -13.79
C GLU A 237 4.82 -12.11 -13.93
N PRO A 238 4.00 -11.24 -13.29
CA PRO A 238 4.29 -9.81 -13.25
C PRO A 238 5.67 -9.54 -12.63
N GLY A 239 6.40 -8.54 -13.15
CA GLY A 239 7.69 -8.14 -12.58
C GLY A 239 8.88 -9.05 -12.93
N VAL A 240 8.72 -10.12 -13.74
CA VAL A 240 9.87 -10.97 -14.15
C VAL A 240 10.73 -10.37 -15.27
N GLY A 241 10.38 -9.19 -15.79
CA GLY A 241 11.16 -8.49 -16.81
C GLY A 241 10.82 -8.87 -18.26
N LYS A 242 9.55 -9.15 -18.57
CA LYS A 242 9.09 -9.43 -19.96
C LYS A 242 9.39 -8.27 -20.91
N SER A 243 9.12 -7.04 -20.52
CA SER A 243 9.35 -5.83 -21.32
C SER A 243 10.85 -5.60 -21.53
N ALA A 244 11.71 -5.87 -20.53
CA ALA A 244 13.16 -5.80 -20.64
C ALA A 244 13.74 -6.76 -21.71
N ILE A 245 13.09 -7.89 -21.99
CA ILE A 245 13.51 -8.81 -23.04
C ILE A 245 13.34 -8.16 -24.43
N ALA A 246 12.24 -7.41 -24.66
CA ALA A 246 12.03 -6.67 -25.91
C ALA A 246 13.04 -5.52 -26.05
N GLU A 247 13.36 -4.83 -24.98
CA GLU A 247 14.41 -3.80 -24.94
C GLU A 247 15.79 -4.41 -25.20
N GLY A 248 16.10 -5.57 -24.61
CA GLY A 248 17.32 -6.32 -24.86
C GLY A 248 17.45 -6.77 -26.31
N LEU A 249 16.35 -7.13 -26.95
CA LEU A 249 16.34 -7.44 -28.39
C LEU A 249 16.64 -6.17 -29.22
N ALA A 250 16.04 -5.03 -28.87
CA ALA A 250 16.32 -3.74 -29.52
C ALA A 250 17.81 -3.35 -29.40
N LEU A 251 18.43 -3.49 -28.24
CA LEU A 251 19.86 -3.29 -28.02
C LEU A 251 20.72 -4.20 -28.90
N ARG A 252 20.36 -5.49 -28.99
CA ARG A 252 21.09 -6.44 -29.84
C ARG A 252 20.94 -6.16 -31.33
N ILE A 253 19.79 -5.63 -31.79
CA ILE A 253 19.59 -5.20 -33.17
C ILE A 253 20.56 -4.06 -33.52
N ILE A 254 20.63 -3.02 -32.67
CA ILE A 254 21.56 -1.90 -32.87
C ILE A 254 23.04 -2.38 -32.86
N GLN A 255 23.37 -3.29 -31.94
CA GLN A 255 24.72 -3.88 -31.86
C GLN A 255 25.01 -4.87 -32.97
N LYS A 256 24.03 -5.17 -33.84
CA LYS A 256 24.12 -6.20 -34.90
C LYS A 256 24.45 -7.60 -34.38
N LYS A 257 24.06 -7.93 -33.16
CA LYS A 257 24.25 -9.23 -32.50
C LYS A 257 23.01 -10.13 -32.60
N VAL A 258 22.34 -10.06 -33.76
CA VAL A 258 21.13 -10.85 -34.08
C VAL A 258 21.27 -11.45 -35.49
N SER A 259 20.27 -12.26 -35.92
CA SER A 259 20.21 -12.76 -37.29
C SER A 259 20.15 -11.60 -38.31
N ARG A 260 20.79 -11.78 -39.51
CA ARG A 260 20.80 -10.78 -40.58
C ARG A 260 19.41 -10.29 -40.98
N ILE A 261 18.39 -11.14 -40.83
CA ILE A 261 16.99 -10.82 -41.12
C ILE A 261 16.45 -9.70 -40.22
N LEU A 262 17.01 -9.54 -39.03
CA LEU A 262 16.58 -8.57 -38.01
C LEU A 262 17.41 -7.29 -37.99
N PHE A 263 18.49 -7.14 -38.77
CA PHE A 263 19.45 -6.02 -38.69
C PHE A 263 18.83 -4.63 -38.88
N ASN A 264 17.79 -4.53 -39.71
CA ASN A 264 17.17 -3.25 -40.05
C ASN A 264 15.75 -3.16 -39.52
N LYS A 265 15.38 -4.04 -38.60
CA LYS A 265 14.06 -4.03 -37.98
C LYS A 265 13.99 -2.99 -36.84
N ARG A 266 12.85 -2.32 -36.73
CA ARG A 266 12.49 -1.41 -35.64
C ARG A 266 11.55 -2.11 -34.71
N ILE A 267 11.80 -2.03 -33.41
CA ILE A 267 10.86 -2.53 -32.40
C ILE A 267 10.15 -1.31 -31.82
N VAL A 268 8.82 -1.30 -31.95
CA VAL A 268 7.98 -0.23 -31.43
C VAL A 268 7.01 -0.80 -30.39
N SER A 269 7.07 -0.30 -29.17
CA SER A 269 6.15 -0.65 -28.10
C SER A 269 4.85 0.13 -28.26
N LEU A 270 3.74 -0.56 -28.45
CA LEU A 270 2.42 0.03 -28.63
C LEU A 270 1.73 0.24 -27.29
N ASP A 271 1.25 1.45 -27.05
CA ASP A 271 0.39 1.77 -25.91
C ASP A 271 -1.08 1.70 -26.31
N LEU A 272 -1.73 0.61 -25.96
CA LEU A 272 -3.16 0.39 -26.25
C LEU A 272 -4.07 1.35 -25.48
N ALA A 273 -3.68 1.75 -24.29
CA ALA A 273 -4.46 2.68 -23.49
C ALA A 273 -4.53 4.06 -24.17
N SER A 274 -3.41 4.53 -24.75
CA SER A 274 -3.37 5.78 -25.51
C SER A 274 -4.20 5.75 -26.79
N LEU A 275 -4.35 4.58 -27.42
CA LEU A 275 -5.23 4.42 -28.60
C LEU A 275 -6.71 4.56 -28.26
N VAL A 276 -7.10 4.10 -27.07
CA VAL A 276 -8.50 4.17 -26.57
C VAL A 276 -8.77 5.54 -25.94
N ALA A 277 -7.77 6.18 -25.36
CA ALA A 277 -7.94 7.47 -24.70
C ALA A 277 -8.48 8.54 -25.66
N GLY A 278 -9.51 9.30 -25.22
CA GLY A 278 -10.13 10.36 -25.98
C GLY A 278 -11.08 9.90 -27.10
N THR A 279 -11.35 8.61 -27.26
CA THR A 279 -12.36 8.13 -28.20
C THR A 279 -13.73 8.10 -27.52
N LYS A 280 -14.63 9.02 -27.91
CA LYS A 280 -16.03 9.03 -27.40
C LYS A 280 -16.91 7.99 -28.08
N TYR A 281 -16.58 7.55 -29.28
CA TYR A 281 -17.35 6.64 -30.12
C TYR A 281 -16.50 5.48 -30.63
N ARG A 282 -17.08 4.29 -30.72
CA ARG A 282 -16.48 3.06 -31.26
C ARG A 282 -15.79 3.26 -32.61
N GLY A 283 -16.41 4.06 -33.50
CA GLY A 283 -15.88 4.32 -34.83
C GLY A 283 -14.52 5.03 -34.85
N GLN A 284 -14.28 5.93 -33.91
CA GLN A 284 -13.00 6.65 -33.81
C GLN A 284 -11.83 5.73 -33.47
N PHE A 285 -12.05 4.79 -32.56
CA PHE A 285 -11.04 3.77 -32.22
C PHE A 285 -10.78 2.86 -33.42
N GLU A 286 -11.83 2.36 -34.08
CA GLU A 286 -11.72 1.52 -35.26
C GLU A 286 -10.95 2.23 -36.39
N GLU A 287 -11.16 3.51 -36.56
CA GLU A 287 -10.49 4.37 -37.54
C GLU A 287 -9.00 4.53 -37.23
N ARG A 288 -8.64 4.86 -35.95
CA ARG A 288 -7.25 4.92 -35.49
C ARG A 288 -6.54 3.56 -35.67
N MET A 289 -7.21 2.48 -35.28
CA MET A 289 -6.67 1.13 -35.41
C MET A 289 -6.44 0.77 -36.86
N LYS A 290 -7.38 1.10 -37.77
CA LYS A 290 -7.26 0.86 -39.21
C LYS A 290 -6.11 1.67 -39.81
N ALA A 291 -5.92 2.93 -39.41
CA ALA A 291 -4.80 3.75 -39.83
C ALA A 291 -3.46 3.15 -39.38
N LEU A 292 -3.37 2.69 -38.12
CA LEU A 292 -2.21 1.99 -37.57
C LEU A 292 -1.90 0.71 -38.37
N MET A 293 -2.90 -0.10 -38.61
CA MET A 293 -2.76 -1.35 -39.38
C MET A 293 -2.24 -1.09 -40.81
N ASN A 294 -2.77 -0.06 -41.47
CA ASN A 294 -2.32 0.33 -42.82
C ASN A 294 -0.86 0.82 -42.83
N GLU A 295 -0.39 1.48 -41.75
CA GLU A 295 1.02 1.84 -41.62
C GLU A 295 1.92 0.63 -41.38
N LEU A 296 1.48 -0.33 -40.56
CA LEU A 296 2.22 -1.58 -40.32
C LEU A 296 2.32 -2.44 -41.55
N GLU A 297 1.24 -2.57 -42.34
CA GLU A 297 1.23 -3.33 -43.61
C GLU A 297 2.14 -2.74 -44.69
N LYS A 298 2.37 -1.41 -44.65
CA LYS A 298 3.26 -0.73 -45.60
C LYS A 298 4.74 -0.75 -45.23
N ASN A 299 5.05 -1.07 -43.95
CA ASN A 299 6.40 -1.04 -43.40
C ASN A 299 6.78 -2.39 -42.78
N ASP A 300 7.28 -3.28 -43.59
CA ASP A 300 7.73 -4.63 -43.19
C ASP A 300 8.90 -4.64 -42.19
N ASP A 301 9.55 -3.53 -41.98
CA ASP A 301 10.68 -3.36 -41.06
C ASP A 301 10.29 -3.16 -39.59
N ILE A 302 8.99 -3.11 -39.30
CA ILE A 302 8.49 -2.88 -37.96
C ILE A 302 8.15 -4.21 -37.26
N ILE A 303 8.59 -4.35 -36.02
CA ILE A 303 8.15 -5.37 -35.08
C ILE A 303 7.40 -4.67 -33.95
N LEU A 304 6.13 -5.00 -33.80
CA LEU A 304 5.30 -4.42 -32.76
C LEU A 304 5.53 -5.17 -31.44
N PHE A 305 5.82 -4.45 -30.37
CA PHE A 305 5.80 -5.00 -29.01
C PHE A 305 4.50 -4.57 -28.32
N ILE A 306 3.74 -5.52 -27.81
CA ILE A 306 2.48 -5.26 -27.12
C ILE A 306 2.58 -5.88 -25.75
N ASP A 307 2.70 -5.02 -24.74
CA ASP A 307 2.60 -5.46 -23.36
C ASP A 307 1.13 -5.69 -22.99
N GLU A 308 0.87 -6.61 -22.08
CA GLU A 308 -0.49 -7.01 -21.71
C GLU A 308 -1.38 -7.34 -22.92
N ILE A 309 -0.86 -8.12 -23.89
CA ILE A 309 -1.55 -8.42 -25.15
C ILE A 309 -2.95 -9.02 -24.97
N HIS A 310 -3.25 -9.58 -23.80
CA HIS A 310 -4.57 -10.07 -23.45
C HIS A 310 -5.64 -8.96 -23.44
N THR A 311 -5.24 -7.70 -23.25
CA THR A 311 -6.16 -6.54 -23.28
C THR A 311 -6.77 -6.33 -24.65
N ILE A 312 -6.11 -6.79 -25.73
CA ILE A 312 -6.66 -6.77 -27.09
C ILE A 312 -7.86 -7.71 -27.24
N VAL A 313 -7.83 -8.86 -26.50
CA VAL A 313 -8.84 -9.92 -26.60
C VAL A 313 -9.93 -9.75 -25.55
N GLY A 314 -9.59 -9.17 -24.40
CA GLY A 314 -10.45 -9.09 -23.21
C GLY A 314 -11.22 -7.78 -23.03
N ALA A 315 -11.04 -6.80 -23.89
CA ALA A 315 -11.69 -5.48 -23.77
C ALA A 315 -13.21 -5.52 -24.02
N GLY A 316 -13.89 -6.62 -23.67
CA GLY A 316 -15.24 -6.88 -24.07
C GLY A 316 -16.16 -7.65 -23.12
N GLY A 317 -16.05 -7.46 -21.82
CA GLY A 317 -16.95 -8.09 -20.82
C GLY A 317 -18.35 -7.49 -20.65
N ALA A 318 -18.69 -6.39 -21.28
CA ALA A 318 -20.06 -5.83 -21.32
C ALA A 318 -20.51 -5.73 -22.77
N THR A 319 -21.74 -6.10 -23.04
CA THR A 319 -22.39 -6.03 -24.35
C THR A 319 -22.08 -4.72 -25.08
N GLY A 320 -21.11 -4.73 -26.01
CA GLY A 320 -20.74 -3.53 -26.80
C GLY A 320 -19.28 -3.13 -26.78
N SER A 321 -18.39 -3.85 -26.13
CA SER A 321 -16.99 -3.48 -26.05
C SER A 321 -16.18 -3.81 -27.31
N LEU A 322 -15.18 -2.98 -27.53
CA LEU A 322 -14.26 -2.92 -28.65
C LEU A 322 -13.42 -4.20 -28.76
N ASP A 323 -13.72 -5.05 -29.71
CA ASP A 323 -12.93 -6.25 -29.99
C ASP A 323 -11.83 -5.91 -31.00
N ALA A 324 -10.74 -5.31 -30.50
CA ALA A 324 -9.55 -5.01 -31.29
C ALA A 324 -8.95 -6.29 -31.88
N SER A 325 -9.17 -7.43 -31.26
CA SER A 325 -8.63 -8.73 -31.73
C SER A 325 -9.12 -9.09 -33.14
N ASN A 326 -10.36 -8.75 -33.49
CA ASN A 326 -10.90 -9.02 -34.79
C ASN A 326 -10.21 -8.23 -35.91
N MET A 327 -9.60 -7.10 -35.61
CA MET A 327 -8.82 -6.31 -36.58
C MET A 327 -7.39 -6.83 -36.71
N PHE A 328 -6.76 -7.28 -35.62
CA PHE A 328 -5.42 -7.88 -35.68
C PHE A 328 -5.37 -9.29 -36.24
N LYS A 329 -6.38 -10.12 -35.98
CA LYS A 329 -6.41 -11.52 -36.39
C LYS A 329 -6.14 -11.75 -37.90
N PRO A 330 -6.74 -10.99 -38.84
CA PRO A 330 -6.47 -11.18 -40.25
C PRO A 330 -5.03 -10.87 -40.63
N ALA A 331 -4.46 -9.77 -40.18
CA ALA A 331 -3.10 -9.34 -40.50
C ALA A 331 -2.03 -10.26 -39.90
N LEU A 332 -2.20 -10.69 -38.65
CA LEU A 332 -1.39 -11.74 -38.02
C LEU A 332 -1.52 -13.09 -38.77
N ALA A 333 -2.70 -13.38 -39.31
CA ALA A 333 -2.96 -14.61 -40.03
C ALA A 333 -2.25 -14.65 -41.37
N ARG A 334 -2.20 -13.53 -42.08
CA ARG A 334 -1.52 -13.38 -43.37
C ARG A 334 -0.01 -13.22 -43.23
N GLY A 335 0.47 -12.89 -42.02
CA GLY A 335 1.88 -12.65 -41.73
C GLY A 335 2.35 -11.26 -42.18
N GLU A 336 1.43 -10.34 -42.38
CA GLU A 336 1.66 -8.94 -42.78
C GLU A 336 2.23 -8.11 -41.62
N ILE A 337 2.02 -8.55 -40.39
CA ILE A 337 2.51 -7.89 -39.17
C ILE A 337 3.31 -8.90 -38.35
N GLN A 338 4.46 -8.43 -37.82
CA GLN A 338 5.26 -9.14 -36.84
C GLN A 338 5.01 -8.51 -35.43
N CYS A 339 4.65 -9.36 -34.46
CA CYS A 339 4.33 -8.93 -33.12
C CYS A 339 5.05 -9.78 -32.07
N ILE A 340 5.53 -9.12 -31.03
CA ILE A 340 5.98 -9.71 -29.76
C ILE A 340 4.91 -9.38 -28.73
N GLY A 341 4.20 -10.37 -28.21
CA GLY A 341 3.25 -10.18 -27.12
C GLY A 341 3.88 -10.47 -25.76
N ALA A 342 3.41 -9.81 -24.71
CA ALA A 342 3.73 -10.15 -23.33
C ALA A 342 2.43 -10.30 -22.52
N THR A 343 2.36 -11.31 -21.63
CA THR A 343 1.17 -11.58 -20.80
C THR A 343 1.54 -12.47 -19.62
N THR A 344 0.62 -12.67 -18.68
CA THR A 344 0.73 -13.68 -17.63
C THR A 344 0.21 -15.05 -18.11
N LEU A 345 0.52 -16.11 -17.35
CA LEU A 345 0.05 -17.46 -17.70
C LEU A 345 -1.48 -17.59 -17.59
N ASP A 346 -2.06 -16.97 -16.58
CA ASP A 346 -3.50 -17.03 -16.35
C ASP A 346 -4.29 -16.25 -17.41
N GLU A 347 -3.83 -15.05 -17.74
CA GLU A 347 -4.44 -14.24 -18.80
C GLU A 347 -4.27 -14.89 -20.18
N PHE A 348 -3.10 -15.53 -20.40
CA PHE A 348 -2.90 -16.31 -21.61
C PHE A 348 -3.96 -17.41 -21.75
N ARG A 349 -4.17 -18.21 -20.71
CA ARG A 349 -5.17 -19.29 -20.68
C ARG A 349 -6.59 -18.79 -20.85
N GLN A 350 -6.92 -17.69 -20.18
CA GLN A 350 -8.28 -17.15 -20.18
C GLN A 350 -8.66 -16.48 -21.50
N ASN A 351 -7.74 -15.75 -22.11
CA ASN A 351 -8.04 -14.86 -23.23
C ASN A 351 -7.47 -15.31 -24.57
N ILE A 352 -6.27 -15.89 -24.62
CA ILE A 352 -5.58 -16.22 -25.86
C ILE A 352 -5.74 -17.69 -26.23
N GLU A 353 -5.58 -18.60 -25.27
CA GLU A 353 -5.67 -20.06 -25.49
C GLU A 353 -7.07 -20.51 -25.89
N LYS A 354 -8.11 -19.83 -25.37
CA LYS A 354 -9.50 -20.08 -25.76
C LYS A 354 -9.81 -19.65 -27.20
N ASP A 355 -9.05 -18.69 -27.73
CA ASP A 355 -9.16 -18.25 -29.11
C ASP A 355 -8.19 -19.02 -30.01
N GLY A 356 -8.67 -20.15 -30.58
CA GLY A 356 -7.85 -21.02 -31.41
C GLY A 356 -7.25 -20.33 -32.64
N ALA A 357 -7.76 -19.16 -33.05
CA ALA A 357 -7.20 -18.39 -34.15
C ALA A 357 -5.93 -17.64 -33.74
N LEU A 358 -5.92 -17.07 -32.55
CA LEU A 358 -4.74 -16.40 -31.99
C LEU A 358 -3.70 -17.40 -31.50
N GLU A 359 -4.09 -18.45 -30.77
CA GLU A 359 -3.16 -19.47 -30.28
C GLU A 359 -2.29 -20.05 -31.38
N ARG A 360 -2.86 -20.32 -32.57
CA ARG A 360 -2.11 -20.85 -33.71
C ARG A 360 -1.12 -19.87 -34.33
N ARG A 361 -1.17 -18.59 -33.99
CA ARG A 361 -0.32 -17.52 -34.53
C ARG A 361 0.83 -17.16 -33.63
N PHE A 362 0.67 -17.36 -32.35
CA PHE A 362 1.71 -17.08 -31.36
C PHE A 362 2.52 -18.32 -30.99
N GLN A 363 3.82 -18.12 -30.77
CA GLN A 363 4.71 -19.14 -30.23
C GLN A 363 5.07 -18.81 -28.80
N LYS A 364 4.72 -19.68 -27.86
CA LYS A 364 4.97 -19.50 -26.42
C LYS A 364 6.47 -19.45 -26.10
N VAL A 365 6.88 -18.48 -25.30
CA VAL A 365 8.19 -18.34 -24.68
C VAL A 365 7.98 -18.09 -23.20
N MET A 366 8.34 -19.07 -22.36
CA MET A 366 8.23 -18.93 -20.92
C MET A 366 9.34 -18.05 -20.38
N VAL A 367 8.99 -17.14 -19.48
CA VAL A 367 9.90 -16.22 -18.81
C VAL A 367 9.82 -16.49 -17.31
N GLU A 368 10.86 -17.11 -16.77
CA GLU A 368 10.96 -17.41 -15.35
C GLU A 368 11.54 -16.23 -14.58
N PRO A 369 11.25 -16.11 -13.26
CA PRO A 369 11.94 -15.15 -12.39
C PRO A 369 13.46 -15.31 -12.46
N THR A 370 14.19 -14.22 -12.31
CA THR A 370 15.66 -14.24 -12.29
C THR A 370 16.18 -14.88 -11.01
N SER A 371 17.35 -15.53 -11.09
CA SER A 371 18.04 -16.01 -9.89
C SER A 371 18.57 -14.86 -9.03
N VAL A 372 18.95 -15.16 -7.79
CA VAL A 372 19.55 -14.17 -6.87
C VAL A 372 20.82 -13.56 -7.48
N GLU A 373 21.70 -14.41 -8.04
CA GLU A 373 22.97 -13.99 -8.64
C GLU A 373 22.73 -13.11 -9.88
N GLU A 374 21.81 -13.50 -10.75
CA GLU A 374 21.46 -12.70 -11.93
C GLU A 374 20.84 -11.36 -11.53
N THR A 375 20.00 -11.34 -10.49
CA THR A 375 19.39 -10.10 -9.99
C THR A 375 20.43 -9.15 -9.41
N ILE A 376 21.41 -9.65 -8.67
CA ILE A 376 22.51 -8.82 -8.17
C ILE A 376 23.25 -8.17 -9.35
N GLN A 377 23.55 -8.92 -10.41
CA GLN A 377 24.20 -8.39 -11.61
C GLN A 377 23.32 -7.36 -12.33
N ILE A 378 22.00 -7.55 -12.36
CA ILE A 378 21.06 -6.57 -12.91
C ILE A 378 21.16 -5.26 -12.11
N LEU A 379 21.04 -5.33 -10.79
CA LEU A 379 21.10 -4.15 -9.91
C LEU A 379 22.45 -3.43 -10.04
N GLU A 380 23.56 -4.15 -10.10
CA GLU A 380 24.89 -3.57 -10.30
C GLU A 380 25.00 -2.79 -11.62
N ASN A 381 24.33 -3.23 -12.68
CA ASN A 381 24.36 -2.55 -13.97
C ASN A 381 23.46 -1.31 -14.04
N ILE A 382 22.34 -1.31 -13.29
CA ILE A 382 21.39 -0.18 -13.29
C ILE A 382 21.67 0.83 -12.18
N LYS A 383 22.46 0.47 -11.15
CA LYS A 383 22.69 1.29 -9.95
C LYS A 383 23.08 2.73 -10.26
N ASN A 384 23.95 2.97 -11.24
CA ASN A 384 24.46 4.30 -11.56
C ASN A 384 23.32 5.29 -11.91
N LYS A 385 22.27 4.83 -12.59
CA LYS A 385 21.10 5.67 -12.91
C LYS A 385 20.30 6.06 -11.65
N TYR A 386 20.16 5.12 -10.71
CA TYR A 386 19.49 5.38 -9.45
C TYR A 386 20.36 6.22 -8.51
N GLU A 387 21.68 6.00 -8.51
CA GLU A 387 22.65 6.83 -7.78
C GLU A 387 22.61 8.29 -8.25
N ASP A 388 22.53 8.51 -9.55
CA ASP A 388 22.45 9.85 -10.13
C ASP A 388 21.07 10.48 -9.92
N HIS A 389 20.00 9.68 -9.91
CA HIS A 389 18.65 10.18 -9.69
C HIS A 389 18.41 10.63 -8.24
N HIS A 390 18.84 9.81 -7.28
CA HIS A 390 18.67 10.08 -5.84
C HIS A 390 19.85 10.79 -5.19
N ASN A 391 20.90 11.06 -5.94
CA ASN A 391 22.16 11.66 -5.43
C ASN A 391 22.77 10.87 -4.26
N VAL A 392 22.82 9.53 -4.37
CA VAL A 392 23.32 8.59 -3.37
C VAL A 392 24.37 7.67 -3.98
N VAL A 393 25.06 6.87 -3.15
CA VAL A 393 25.95 5.79 -3.56
C VAL A 393 25.54 4.51 -2.85
N PHE A 394 25.28 3.44 -3.60
CA PHE A 394 24.96 2.14 -3.03
C PHE A 394 26.23 1.31 -2.76
N THR A 395 26.35 0.80 -1.53
CA THR A 395 27.42 -0.17 -1.22
C THR A 395 27.12 -1.52 -1.88
N PRO A 396 28.13 -2.35 -2.18
CA PRO A 396 27.90 -3.70 -2.69
C PRO A 396 27.04 -4.57 -1.75
N GLU A 397 27.19 -4.35 -0.44
CA GLU A 397 26.41 -5.01 0.60
C GLU A 397 24.94 -4.59 0.53
N ALA A 398 24.64 -3.30 0.32
CA ALA A 398 23.30 -2.79 0.14
C ALA A 398 22.61 -3.41 -1.09
N ILE A 399 23.32 -3.53 -2.22
CA ILE A 399 22.78 -4.18 -3.44
C ILE A 399 22.41 -5.64 -3.16
N LYS A 400 23.31 -6.38 -2.49
CA LYS A 400 23.01 -7.77 -2.08
C LYS A 400 21.83 -7.82 -1.13
N ALA A 401 21.76 -6.90 -0.18
CA ALA A 401 20.66 -6.82 0.78
C ALA A 401 19.31 -6.57 0.07
N CYS A 402 19.24 -5.68 -0.94
CA CYS A 402 18.04 -5.48 -1.75
C CYS A 402 17.51 -6.79 -2.33
N VAL A 403 18.40 -7.65 -2.85
CA VAL A 403 17.99 -8.91 -3.46
C VAL A 403 17.66 -9.98 -2.42
N VAL A 404 18.55 -10.18 -1.44
CA VAL A 404 18.40 -11.25 -0.45
C VAL A 404 17.21 -11.01 0.48
N LEU A 405 17.05 -9.78 0.98
CA LEU A 405 15.99 -9.45 1.91
C LEU A 405 14.61 -9.45 1.21
N THR A 406 14.51 -8.88 0.01
CA THR A 406 13.25 -8.92 -0.73
C THR A 406 12.90 -10.34 -1.17
N ASN A 407 13.88 -11.16 -1.58
CA ASN A 407 13.62 -12.54 -1.93
C ASN A 407 13.15 -13.37 -0.73
N ARG A 408 13.67 -13.07 0.45
CA ARG A 408 13.31 -13.76 1.71
C ARG A 408 11.98 -13.31 2.28
N TYR A 409 11.66 -12.01 2.22
CA TYR A 409 10.56 -11.41 2.97
C TYR A 409 9.37 -10.95 2.11
N MET A 410 9.54 -10.77 0.79
CA MET A 410 8.48 -10.40 -0.14
C MET A 410 8.13 -11.61 -1.02
N THR A 411 7.05 -12.30 -0.67
CA THR A 411 6.62 -13.53 -1.36
C THR A 411 5.54 -13.29 -2.42
N ASP A 412 4.93 -12.10 -2.41
CA ASP A 412 3.85 -11.70 -3.32
C ASP A 412 4.33 -11.13 -4.65
N ARG A 413 5.62 -10.87 -4.78
CA ARG A 413 6.27 -10.31 -5.99
C ARG A 413 7.49 -11.15 -6.40
N TYR A 414 7.91 -10.97 -7.64
CA TYR A 414 9.00 -11.76 -8.24
C TYR A 414 10.26 -10.92 -8.48
N LEU A 415 11.40 -11.58 -8.50
CA LEU A 415 12.66 -10.98 -8.94
C LEU A 415 12.63 -10.80 -10.48
N PRO A 416 13.24 -9.68 -11.00
CA PRO A 416 14.06 -8.67 -10.30
C PRO A 416 13.26 -7.50 -9.73
N ASP A 417 12.00 -7.31 -10.08
CA ASP A 417 11.17 -6.13 -9.83
C ASP A 417 11.18 -5.69 -8.35
N LYS A 418 10.87 -6.62 -7.43
CA LYS A 418 10.87 -6.33 -5.98
C LYS A 418 12.22 -5.86 -5.43
N ALA A 419 13.32 -6.28 -6.04
CA ALA A 419 14.66 -5.86 -5.64
C ALA A 419 15.00 -4.48 -6.20
N ILE A 420 14.51 -4.16 -7.40
CA ILE A 420 14.60 -2.82 -8.00
C ILE A 420 13.79 -1.82 -7.20
N ASP A 421 12.56 -2.17 -6.81
CA ASP A 421 11.72 -1.33 -5.93
C ASP A 421 12.44 -1.02 -4.61
N ALA A 422 13.03 -2.02 -3.97
CA ALA A 422 13.78 -1.81 -2.73
C ALA A 422 15.02 -0.93 -2.92
N LEU A 423 15.70 -1.02 -4.05
CA LEU A 423 16.82 -0.16 -4.40
C LEU A 423 16.35 1.30 -4.55
N ASP A 424 15.29 1.52 -5.32
CA ASP A 424 14.72 2.83 -5.61
C ASP A 424 14.21 3.52 -4.35
N GLU A 425 13.43 2.81 -3.54
CA GLU A 425 12.87 3.33 -2.28
C GLU A 425 13.98 3.62 -1.24
N SER A 426 15.05 2.79 -1.20
CA SER A 426 16.20 3.02 -0.32
C SER A 426 16.95 4.28 -0.69
N GLY A 427 17.18 4.51 -1.99
CA GLY A 427 17.78 5.74 -2.48
C GLY A 427 16.95 6.97 -2.18
N SER A 428 15.67 6.91 -2.48
CA SER A 428 14.71 7.98 -2.22
C SER A 428 14.65 8.37 -0.74
N ARG A 429 14.58 7.37 0.14
CA ARG A 429 14.48 7.60 1.58
C ARG A 429 15.72 8.29 2.14
N ILE A 430 16.91 7.83 1.78
CA ILE A 430 18.17 8.44 2.23
C ILE A 430 18.27 9.88 1.73
N HIS A 431 17.90 10.13 0.48
CA HIS A 431 17.86 11.47 -0.08
C HIS A 431 16.92 12.39 0.72
N ILE A 432 15.70 11.95 1.03
CA ILE A 432 14.71 12.76 1.78
C ILE A 432 15.14 12.98 3.24
N THR A 433 15.67 11.94 3.89
CA THR A 433 16.02 12.00 5.32
C THR A 433 17.22 12.92 5.59
N ASN A 434 18.14 13.03 4.65
CA ASN A 434 19.41 13.76 4.80
C ASN A 434 19.38 15.15 4.13
N ILE A 435 18.23 15.61 3.62
CA ILE A 435 18.09 16.99 3.16
C ILE A 435 18.12 17.93 4.38
N VAL A 436 19.33 18.34 4.77
CA VAL A 436 19.50 19.39 5.78
C VAL A 436 19.59 20.74 5.06
N VAL A 437 18.54 21.53 5.14
CA VAL A 437 18.57 22.90 4.61
C VAL A 437 19.57 23.72 5.44
N PRO A 438 20.55 24.38 4.81
CA PRO A 438 21.51 25.21 5.53
C PRO A 438 20.81 26.32 6.32
N LYS A 439 21.32 26.59 7.53
CA LYS A 439 20.77 27.66 8.38
C LYS A 439 20.75 29.02 7.67
N THR A 440 21.70 29.28 6.78
CA THR A 440 21.79 30.50 5.98
C THR A 440 20.58 30.69 5.07
N VAL A 441 20.09 29.62 4.43
CA VAL A 441 18.90 29.63 3.58
C VAL A 441 17.66 29.92 4.44
N LEU A 442 17.49 29.20 5.55
CA LEU A 442 16.37 29.41 6.48
C LEU A 442 16.34 30.83 7.08
N GLU A 443 17.52 31.40 7.39
CA GLU A 443 17.62 32.76 7.89
C GLU A 443 17.28 33.82 6.83
N LEU A 444 17.65 33.57 5.56
CA LEU A 444 17.32 34.44 4.45
C LEU A 444 15.83 34.37 4.10
N GLU A 445 15.24 33.17 4.11
CA GLU A 445 13.79 32.99 3.94
C GLU A 445 12.99 33.73 5.02
N LYS A 446 13.41 33.60 6.27
CA LYS A 446 12.76 34.29 7.39
C LYS A 446 12.89 35.82 7.27
N LYS A 447 14.08 36.34 6.93
CA LYS A 447 14.29 37.76 6.67
C LYS A 447 13.45 38.27 5.53
N LEU A 448 13.30 37.50 4.48
CA LEU A 448 12.50 37.86 3.32
C LEU A 448 11.00 37.93 3.69
N GLU A 449 10.54 37.04 4.53
CA GLU A 449 9.18 37.05 5.06
C GLU A 449 8.93 38.29 5.96
N GLU A 450 9.86 38.60 6.87
CA GLU A 450 9.81 39.78 7.73
C GLU A 450 9.81 41.10 6.89
N ILE A 451 10.61 41.17 5.84
CA ILE A 451 10.63 42.32 4.92
C ILE A 451 9.30 42.46 4.17
N ARG A 452 8.73 41.36 3.73
CA ARG A 452 7.43 41.32 3.03
C ARG A 452 6.28 41.76 3.93
N GLU A 453 6.25 41.31 5.19
CA GLU A 453 5.27 41.73 6.18
C GLU A 453 5.39 43.20 6.49
N HIS A 454 6.62 43.70 6.75
CA HIS A 454 6.89 45.09 7.03
C HIS A 454 6.54 46.00 5.83
N LYS A 455 6.86 45.56 4.61
CA LYS A 455 6.47 46.28 3.38
C LYS A 455 4.94 46.41 3.25
N ASN A 456 4.18 45.33 3.56
CA ASN A 456 2.73 45.37 3.50
C ASN A 456 2.13 46.32 4.52
N ASP A 457 2.70 46.43 5.71
CA ASP A 457 2.23 47.34 6.75
C ASP A 457 2.56 48.82 6.43
N VAL A 458 3.72 49.05 5.84
CA VAL A 458 4.13 50.40 5.37
C VAL A 458 3.29 50.85 4.19
N VAL A 459 2.94 49.94 3.28
CA VAL A 459 2.01 50.24 2.16
C VAL A 459 0.61 50.57 2.68
N LYS A 460 0.11 49.84 3.69
CA LYS A 460 -1.18 50.16 4.35
C LYS A 460 -1.16 51.54 5.00
N SER A 461 0.02 51.98 5.50
CA SER A 461 0.25 53.27 6.13
C SER A 461 0.52 54.39 5.14
N GLN A 462 0.47 54.18 3.84
CA GLN A 462 0.67 55.13 2.71
C GLN A 462 2.06 55.79 2.69
N LYS A 463 3.06 55.19 3.30
CA LYS A 463 4.44 55.70 3.32
C LYS A 463 5.25 55.14 2.12
N TYR A 464 5.06 55.71 0.95
CA TYR A 464 5.59 55.15 -0.30
C TYR A 464 7.13 55.21 -0.43
N GLU A 465 7.81 56.16 0.20
CA GLU A 465 9.29 56.20 0.20
C GLU A 465 9.94 55.07 1.02
N GLU A 466 9.34 54.73 2.17
CA GLU A 466 9.80 53.61 2.99
C GLU A 466 9.48 52.27 2.27
N ALA A 467 8.33 52.18 1.62
CA ALA A 467 7.98 50.98 0.83
C ALA A 467 8.91 50.75 -0.37
N ALA A 468 9.43 51.82 -1.00
CA ALA A 468 10.40 51.71 -2.08
C ALA A 468 11.75 51.13 -1.57
N LYS A 469 12.24 51.57 -0.42
CA LYS A 469 13.47 51.01 0.18
C LYS A 469 13.29 49.55 0.54
N LEU A 470 12.19 49.19 1.17
CA LEU A 470 11.89 47.80 1.52
C LEU A 470 11.77 46.88 0.28
N ARG A 471 11.29 47.43 -0.86
CA ARG A 471 11.27 46.70 -2.13
C ARG A 471 12.68 46.42 -2.69
N ASP A 472 13.59 47.38 -2.52
CA ASP A 472 14.97 47.19 -2.94
C ASP A 472 15.71 46.18 -2.03
N ASP A 473 15.41 46.21 -0.72
CA ASP A 473 15.90 45.22 0.24
C ASP A 473 15.33 43.86 -0.03
N GLU A 474 14.03 43.75 -0.36
CA GLU A 474 13.39 42.46 -0.75
C GLU A 474 14.09 41.86 -1.97
N LYS A 475 14.33 42.66 -3.03
CA LYS A 475 15.01 42.17 -4.24
C LYS A 475 16.46 41.78 -4.00
N ARG A 476 17.13 42.43 -3.04
CA ARG A 476 18.49 42.06 -2.68
C ARG A 476 18.53 40.77 -1.91
N THR A 477 17.65 40.63 -0.93
CA THR A 477 17.54 39.39 -0.12
C THR A 477 17.06 38.20 -0.97
N GLU A 478 16.18 38.43 -1.96
CA GLU A 478 15.72 37.42 -2.90
C GLU A 478 16.87 36.92 -3.79
N LYS A 479 17.73 37.80 -4.27
CA LYS A 479 18.95 37.41 -5.02
C LYS A 479 19.96 36.67 -4.13
N GLU A 480 20.15 37.08 -2.89
CA GLU A 480 21.03 36.42 -1.93
C GLU A 480 20.49 35.02 -1.60
N LEU A 481 19.16 34.85 -1.53
CA LEU A 481 18.50 33.57 -1.37
C LEU A 481 18.69 32.66 -2.59
N GLU A 482 18.47 33.19 -3.81
CA GLU A 482 18.69 32.44 -5.06
C GLU A 482 20.13 31.95 -5.19
N THR A 483 21.12 32.79 -4.84
CA THR A 483 22.53 32.39 -4.86
C THR A 483 22.84 31.33 -3.80
N ALA A 484 22.34 31.50 -2.58
CA ALA A 484 22.52 30.54 -1.49
C ALA A 484 21.84 29.19 -1.79
N GLN A 485 20.68 29.20 -2.45
CA GLN A 485 20.00 28.00 -2.92
C GLN A 485 20.77 27.30 -4.04
N ALA A 486 21.30 28.05 -5.02
CA ALA A 486 22.11 27.50 -6.10
C ALA A 486 23.41 26.88 -5.57
N ASP A 487 24.11 27.56 -4.65
CA ASP A 487 25.31 27.06 -4.00
C ASP A 487 25.02 25.79 -3.18
N TRP A 488 23.87 25.75 -2.49
CA TRP A 488 23.42 24.57 -1.75
C TRP A 488 23.11 23.40 -2.69
N GLU A 489 22.41 23.62 -3.81
CA GLU A 489 22.16 22.59 -4.81
C GLU A 489 23.45 22.05 -5.43
N GLU A 490 24.42 22.91 -5.71
CA GLU A 490 25.71 22.49 -6.24
C GLU A 490 26.51 21.68 -5.20
N HIS A 491 26.55 22.15 -3.95
CA HIS A 491 27.17 21.39 -2.84
C HIS A 491 26.46 20.06 -2.54
N SER A 492 25.12 20.03 -2.63
CA SER A 492 24.33 18.82 -2.45
C SER A 492 24.63 17.79 -3.54
N LYS A 493 24.86 18.21 -4.79
CA LYS A 493 25.26 17.32 -5.89
C LYS A 493 26.66 16.74 -5.72
N LEU A 494 27.55 17.44 -5.01
CA LEU A 494 28.93 17.00 -4.77
C LEU A 494 29.04 16.01 -3.60
N HIS A 495 28.13 16.06 -2.64
CA HIS A 495 28.08 15.15 -1.49
C HIS A 495 26.98 14.10 -1.68
N LYS A 496 27.37 12.93 -2.23
CA LYS A 496 26.48 11.78 -2.35
C LYS A 496 26.48 10.99 -1.03
N GLU A 497 25.30 10.79 -0.48
CA GLU A 497 25.11 9.98 0.72
C GLU A 497 25.23 8.48 0.40
N THR A 498 25.72 7.71 1.37
CA THR A 498 25.95 6.27 1.18
C THR A 498 24.77 5.46 1.73
N VAL A 499 24.18 4.63 0.87
CA VAL A 499 23.13 3.67 1.26
C VAL A 499 23.81 2.38 1.74
N THR A 500 23.56 2.00 2.98
CA THR A 500 24.11 0.81 3.62
C THR A 500 23.10 -0.34 3.66
N GLU A 501 23.54 -1.53 4.05
CA GLU A 501 22.67 -2.70 4.28
C GLU A 501 21.56 -2.40 5.29
N ASP A 502 21.86 -1.66 6.35
CA ASP A 502 20.90 -1.30 7.39
C ASP A 502 19.76 -0.41 6.83
N ASN A 503 20.10 0.52 5.96
CA ASN A 503 19.10 1.37 5.31
C ASN A 503 18.14 0.55 4.44
N VAL A 504 18.67 -0.40 3.68
CA VAL A 504 17.86 -1.33 2.88
C VAL A 504 16.99 -2.20 3.77
N ALA A 505 17.54 -2.72 4.86
CA ALA A 505 16.79 -3.52 5.81
C ALA A 505 15.62 -2.73 6.42
N GLU A 506 15.83 -1.45 6.70
CA GLU A 506 14.79 -0.55 7.20
C GLU A 506 13.66 -0.34 6.17
N VAL A 507 14.02 -0.14 4.90
CA VAL A 507 13.05 0.00 3.81
C VAL A 507 12.26 -1.30 3.60
N VAL A 508 12.93 -2.44 3.53
CA VAL A 508 12.25 -3.74 3.41
C VAL A 508 11.34 -3.99 4.61
N SER A 509 11.74 -3.54 5.80
CA SER A 509 10.89 -3.58 7.00
C SER A 509 9.60 -2.77 6.84
N MET A 510 9.69 -1.58 6.26
CA MET A 510 8.50 -0.76 6.00
C MET A 510 7.61 -1.36 4.92
N MET A 511 8.19 -1.86 3.82
CA MET A 511 7.45 -2.48 2.72
C MET A 511 6.70 -3.74 3.16
N THR A 512 7.28 -4.53 4.07
CA THR A 512 6.74 -5.83 4.49
C THR A 512 6.02 -5.80 5.83
N GLY A 513 6.23 -4.74 6.62
CA GLY A 513 5.75 -4.66 8.01
C GLY A 513 6.54 -5.54 8.98
N ILE A 514 7.72 -6.05 8.58
CA ILE A 514 8.55 -6.94 9.40
C ILE A 514 9.72 -6.13 9.93
N PRO A 515 10.03 -6.18 11.22
CA PRO A 515 11.18 -5.48 11.79
C PRO A 515 12.51 -6.13 11.36
N VAL A 516 12.94 -5.88 10.12
CA VAL A 516 14.14 -6.49 9.52
C VAL A 516 15.43 -5.92 10.14
N ASN A 517 15.44 -4.67 10.59
CA ASN A 517 16.61 -3.95 11.13
C ASN A 517 17.14 -4.52 12.45
N ARG A 518 16.41 -5.43 13.09
CA ARG A 518 16.80 -5.99 14.40
C ARG A 518 17.42 -7.39 14.31
N ILE A 519 17.76 -7.84 13.10
CA ILE A 519 18.01 -9.26 12.81
C ILE A 519 19.41 -9.75 13.21
N ALA A 520 20.43 -8.92 13.27
CA ALA A 520 21.79 -9.45 13.42
C ALA A 520 22.31 -9.53 14.87
N GLU A 521 22.23 -8.49 15.69
CA GLU A 521 22.76 -8.53 17.08
C GLU A 521 21.68 -8.36 18.14
N ALA A 522 20.70 -7.51 17.91
CA ALA A 522 19.61 -7.28 18.88
C ALA A 522 18.64 -8.47 18.92
N GLU A 523 18.47 -9.23 17.82
CA GLU A 523 17.58 -10.40 17.79
C GLU A 523 18.14 -11.55 18.63
N SER A 524 19.44 -11.79 18.63
CA SER A 524 20.08 -12.80 19.46
C SER A 524 19.86 -12.53 20.95
N ASN A 525 19.99 -11.27 21.38
CA ASN A 525 19.73 -10.86 22.75
C ASN A 525 18.22 -10.94 23.10
N ARG A 526 17.37 -10.49 22.20
CA ARG A 526 15.91 -10.56 22.36
C ARG A 526 15.40 -12.00 22.43
N LEU A 527 15.92 -12.89 21.57
CA LEU A 527 15.61 -14.32 21.63
C LEU A 527 16.12 -15.00 22.92
N ARG A 528 17.19 -14.48 23.52
CA ARG A 528 17.70 -14.93 24.80
C ARG A 528 16.81 -14.47 25.96
N GLU A 529 16.27 -13.26 25.90
CA GLU A 529 15.39 -12.68 26.91
C GLU A 529 13.91 -13.08 26.74
N LEU A 530 13.53 -13.55 25.56
CA LEU A 530 12.17 -13.95 25.21
C LEU A 530 11.49 -14.87 26.24
N PRO A 531 12.16 -15.91 26.81
CA PRO A 531 11.57 -16.73 27.85
C PRO A 531 11.13 -15.92 29.07
N ASN A 532 11.94 -14.98 29.50
CA ASN A 532 11.66 -14.16 30.70
C ASN A 532 10.53 -13.16 30.43
N LEU A 533 10.50 -12.54 29.25
CA LEU A 533 9.46 -11.62 28.84
C LEU A 533 8.08 -12.30 28.74
N ILE A 534 8.05 -13.55 28.30
CA ILE A 534 6.80 -14.31 28.17
C ILE A 534 6.37 -14.83 29.57
N LYS A 535 7.29 -15.33 30.40
CA LYS A 535 7.00 -15.84 31.74
C LYS A 535 6.38 -14.75 32.64
N GLY A 536 6.80 -13.49 32.51
CA GLY A 536 6.19 -12.38 33.24
C GLY A 536 4.73 -12.10 32.86
N LYS A 537 4.28 -12.55 31.65
CA LYS A 537 2.93 -12.31 31.12
C LYS A 537 2.05 -13.58 31.05
N VAL A 538 2.65 -14.77 31.10
CA VAL A 538 1.96 -16.07 31.12
C VAL A 538 2.35 -16.80 32.38
N ILE A 539 1.49 -16.75 33.37
CA ILE A 539 1.75 -17.26 34.72
C ILE A 539 1.48 -18.77 34.79
N GLY A 540 2.32 -19.51 35.53
CA GLY A 540 2.13 -20.93 35.83
C GLY A 540 2.42 -21.92 34.69
N GLN A 541 3.04 -21.46 33.56
CA GLN A 541 3.26 -22.24 32.36
C GLN A 541 4.74 -22.24 31.91
N ASP A 542 5.68 -22.27 32.83
CA ASP A 542 7.11 -22.14 32.58
C ASP A 542 7.68 -23.20 31.63
N GLU A 543 7.23 -24.46 31.78
CA GLU A 543 7.67 -25.55 30.91
C GLU A 543 7.16 -25.36 29.48
N ALA A 544 5.88 -24.97 29.31
CA ALA A 544 5.27 -24.70 28.03
C ALA A 544 5.98 -23.57 27.29
N VAL A 545 6.24 -22.49 27.98
CA VAL A 545 7.00 -21.32 27.44
C VAL A 545 8.40 -21.74 27.00
N SER A 546 9.12 -22.50 27.85
CA SER A 546 10.48 -22.96 27.54
C SER A 546 10.55 -23.85 26.31
N LYS A 547 9.59 -24.77 26.10
CA LYS A 547 9.51 -25.63 24.93
C LYS A 547 9.25 -24.84 23.65
N VAL A 548 8.28 -23.94 23.67
CA VAL A 548 7.94 -23.08 22.52
C VAL A 548 9.14 -22.24 22.10
N VAL A 549 9.75 -21.55 23.07
CA VAL A 549 10.90 -20.67 22.79
C VAL A 549 12.10 -21.45 22.26
N LYS A 550 12.42 -22.61 22.82
CA LYS A 550 13.50 -23.47 22.29
C LYS A 550 13.28 -23.92 20.85
N ALA A 551 12.04 -24.24 20.48
CA ALA A 551 11.71 -24.62 19.11
C ALA A 551 11.87 -23.44 18.15
N ILE A 552 11.43 -22.24 18.56
CA ILE A 552 11.60 -20.99 17.80
C ILE A 552 13.09 -20.64 17.64
N GLN A 553 13.87 -20.72 18.73
CA GLN A 553 15.32 -20.50 18.70
C GLN A 553 16.02 -21.45 17.73
N ARG A 554 15.68 -22.76 17.74
CA ARG A 554 16.22 -23.75 16.82
C ARG A 554 15.97 -23.42 15.36
N ASN A 555 14.78 -22.91 15.02
CA ASN A 555 14.45 -22.47 13.66
C ASN A 555 15.26 -21.22 13.28
N ARG A 556 15.34 -20.22 14.15
CA ARG A 556 16.03 -18.96 13.89
C ARG A 556 17.53 -19.12 13.69
N VAL A 557 18.15 -20.09 14.35
CA VAL A 557 19.58 -20.43 14.15
C VAL A 557 19.81 -21.21 12.83
N GLY A 558 18.73 -21.53 12.08
CA GLY A 558 18.84 -22.24 10.80
C GLY A 558 19.03 -23.76 10.91
N LEU A 559 18.78 -24.35 12.08
CA LEU A 559 18.88 -25.80 12.28
C LEU A 559 17.62 -26.58 11.86
N LYS A 560 16.57 -25.90 11.48
CA LYS A 560 15.32 -26.49 10.98
C LYS A 560 15.24 -26.38 9.45
N ASP A 561 14.52 -27.30 8.81
CA ASP A 561 14.25 -27.27 7.37
C ASP A 561 13.60 -25.92 6.97
N PRO A 562 14.20 -25.18 6.03
CA PRO A 562 13.71 -23.87 5.61
C PRO A 562 12.34 -23.92 4.91
N ASN A 563 11.91 -25.10 4.44
CA ASN A 563 10.62 -25.27 3.78
C ASN A 563 9.46 -25.46 4.77
N LYS A 564 9.72 -25.56 6.06
CA LYS A 564 8.69 -25.77 7.08
C LYS A 564 8.36 -24.49 7.84
N PRO A 565 7.16 -24.37 8.43
CA PRO A 565 6.82 -23.26 9.31
C PRO A 565 7.83 -23.07 10.44
N ILE A 566 7.96 -21.84 10.98
CA ILE A 566 8.86 -21.52 12.10
C ILE A 566 8.65 -22.49 13.27
N GLY A 567 7.39 -22.75 13.60
CA GLY A 567 7.00 -23.71 14.63
C GLY A 567 5.58 -24.22 14.44
N SER A 568 5.36 -25.47 14.80
CA SER A 568 4.05 -26.10 14.77
C SER A 568 3.79 -26.80 16.10
N PHE A 569 2.75 -26.38 16.82
CA PHE A 569 2.51 -26.84 18.20
C PHE A 569 1.05 -27.23 18.42
N ILE A 570 0.84 -28.27 19.20
CA ILE A 570 -0.47 -28.57 19.82
C ILE A 570 -0.42 -28.18 21.30
N PHE A 571 -1.30 -27.25 21.70
CA PHE A 571 -1.49 -26.84 23.09
C PHE A 571 -2.63 -27.61 23.72
N LEU A 572 -2.32 -28.46 24.67
CA LEU A 572 -3.26 -29.30 25.38
C LEU A 572 -3.48 -28.80 26.80
N GLY A 573 -4.70 -28.88 27.28
CA GLY A 573 -5.01 -28.51 28.66
C GLY A 573 -6.45 -28.05 28.83
N GLN A 574 -6.85 -27.82 30.08
CA GLN A 574 -8.18 -27.34 30.41
C GLN A 574 -8.47 -25.96 29.82
N THR A 575 -9.73 -25.58 29.76
CA THR A 575 -10.13 -24.25 29.36
C THR A 575 -9.65 -23.23 30.40
N GLY A 576 -9.19 -22.05 29.96
CA GLY A 576 -8.79 -20.93 30.86
C GLY A 576 -7.40 -21.06 31.50
N VAL A 577 -6.52 -22.00 31.08
CA VAL A 577 -5.15 -22.15 31.60
C VAL A 577 -4.11 -21.29 30.87
N GLY A 578 -4.51 -20.48 29.89
CA GLY A 578 -3.60 -19.53 29.20
C GLY A 578 -3.15 -19.94 27.79
N LYS A 579 -3.71 -21.01 27.15
CA LYS A 579 -3.33 -21.44 25.78
C LYS A 579 -3.41 -20.31 24.75
N THR A 580 -4.56 -19.67 24.62
CA THR A 580 -4.78 -18.54 23.69
C THR A 580 -3.98 -17.29 24.10
N GLN A 581 -3.72 -17.10 25.40
CA GLN A 581 -2.93 -15.97 25.90
C GLN A 581 -1.46 -16.11 25.49
N LEU A 582 -0.89 -17.31 25.56
CA LEU A 582 0.48 -17.56 25.09
C LEU A 582 0.61 -17.25 23.60
N ALA A 583 -0.36 -17.66 22.77
CA ALA A 583 -0.36 -17.34 21.34
C ALA A 583 -0.41 -15.82 21.07
N LYS A 584 -1.22 -15.06 21.83
CA LYS A 584 -1.28 -13.59 21.73
C LYS A 584 0.04 -12.92 22.11
N ILE A 585 0.65 -13.37 23.19
CA ILE A 585 1.91 -12.81 23.66
C ILE A 585 3.04 -13.15 22.70
N LEU A 586 3.05 -14.37 22.15
CA LEU A 586 4.02 -14.76 21.11
C LEU A 586 3.90 -13.85 19.87
N ALA A 587 2.68 -13.59 19.37
CA ALA A 587 2.46 -12.68 18.25
C ALA A 587 3.00 -11.28 18.55
N SER A 588 2.66 -10.72 19.70
CA SER A 588 3.12 -9.40 20.10
C SER A 588 4.63 -9.30 20.32
N GLN A 589 5.28 -10.35 20.85
CA GLN A 589 6.72 -10.32 21.17
C GLN A 589 7.62 -10.66 19.99
N LEU A 590 7.15 -11.51 19.06
CA LEU A 590 7.94 -11.95 17.91
C LEU A 590 7.75 -11.06 16.69
N PHE A 591 6.55 -10.50 16.53
CA PHE A 591 6.18 -9.71 15.34
C PHE A 591 5.82 -8.26 15.67
N ASP A 592 6.05 -7.81 16.91
CA ASP A 592 5.83 -6.46 17.44
C ASP A 592 4.41 -5.90 17.20
N SER A 593 3.45 -6.75 16.82
CA SER A 593 2.07 -6.38 16.55
C SER A 593 1.10 -7.41 17.14
N PRO A 594 0.13 -6.99 17.97
CA PRO A 594 -0.94 -7.87 18.42
C PRO A 594 -1.82 -8.36 17.25
N ASP A 595 -1.85 -7.63 16.14
CA ASP A 595 -2.60 -7.98 14.92
C ASP A 595 -1.93 -9.05 14.08
N ALA A 596 -0.70 -9.46 14.43
CA ALA A 596 -0.02 -10.60 13.82
C ALA A 596 -0.61 -11.95 14.28
N LEU A 597 -1.69 -11.97 15.07
CA LEU A 597 -2.42 -13.16 15.44
C LEU A 597 -3.61 -13.42 14.49
N VAL A 598 -3.50 -14.47 13.68
CA VAL A 598 -4.60 -14.97 12.85
C VAL A 598 -5.33 -16.07 13.62
N ARG A 599 -6.45 -15.74 14.24
CA ARG A 599 -7.27 -16.71 14.98
C ARG A 599 -8.40 -17.25 14.11
N ILE A 600 -8.55 -18.59 14.14
CA ILE A 600 -9.63 -19.32 13.49
C ILE A 600 -10.19 -20.32 14.50
N ASP A 601 -11.51 -20.29 14.70
CA ASP A 601 -12.22 -21.21 15.56
C ASP A 601 -12.69 -22.42 14.75
N MET A 602 -12.14 -23.59 15.02
CA MET A 602 -12.44 -24.80 14.27
C MET A 602 -13.86 -25.34 14.51
N SER A 603 -14.57 -24.81 15.51
CA SER A 603 -16.00 -25.11 15.69
C SER A 603 -16.88 -24.65 14.51
N GLU A 604 -16.44 -23.65 13.76
CA GLU A 604 -17.11 -23.15 12.56
C GLU A 604 -16.84 -24.00 11.32
N TYR A 605 -15.92 -24.98 11.43
CA TYR A 605 -15.38 -25.77 10.31
C TYR A 605 -15.58 -27.28 10.50
N MET A 606 -16.73 -27.68 11.06
CA MET A 606 -17.09 -29.09 11.30
C MET A 606 -17.62 -29.80 10.04
N GLU A 607 -18.14 -29.03 9.07
CA GLU A 607 -18.81 -29.57 7.88
C GLU A 607 -17.83 -29.77 6.71
N LYS A 608 -18.16 -30.69 5.79
CA LYS A 608 -17.32 -31.03 4.64
C LYS A 608 -16.99 -29.82 3.73
N PHE A 609 -17.90 -28.87 3.59
CA PHE A 609 -17.67 -27.66 2.79
C PHE A 609 -16.87 -26.56 3.50
N ALA A 610 -16.52 -26.77 4.75
CA ALA A 610 -15.80 -25.81 5.55
C ALA A 610 -14.38 -25.51 5.02
N ILE A 611 -13.75 -26.47 4.35
CA ILE A 611 -12.43 -26.29 3.73
C ILE A 611 -12.45 -25.22 2.64
N SER A 612 -13.53 -25.15 1.84
CA SER A 612 -13.68 -24.12 0.80
C SER A 612 -13.73 -22.71 1.39
N ARG A 613 -14.18 -22.55 2.63
CA ARG A 613 -14.14 -21.25 3.34
C ARG A 613 -12.74 -20.88 3.80
N LEU A 614 -11.86 -21.86 4.07
CA LEU A 614 -10.48 -21.64 4.49
C LEU A 614 -9.54 -21.32 3.33
N ILE A 615 -9.67 -22.08 2.21
CA ILE A 615 -8.75 -22.02 1.06
C ILE A 615 -9.35 -21.25 -0.11
N GLY A 616 -10.68 -21.16 -0.20
CA GLY A 616 -11.46 -20.62 -1.30
C GLY A 616 -12.30 -21.70 -1.99
N ALA A 617 -13.42 -21.28 -2.60
CA ALA A 617 -14.31 -22.15 -3.32
C ALA A 617 -13.73 -22.53 -4.69
N PRO A 618 -13.96 -23.77 -5.20
CA PRO A 618 -13.58 -24.17 -6.55
C PRO A 618 -14.26 -23.29 -7.62
N PRO A 619 -13.68 -23.19 -8.83
CA PRO A 619 -14.30 -22.46 -9.95
C PRO A 619 -15.75 -22.90 -10.19
N GLY A 620 -16.66 -21.94 -10.33
CA GLY A 620 -18.06 -22.17 -10.57
C GLY A 620 -18.95 -22.27 -9.33
N TYR A 621 -18.39 -22.19 -8.13
CA TYR A 621 -19.16 -22.12 -6.87
C TYR A 621 -19.25 -20.69 -6.35
N VAL A 622 -20.32 -20.39 -5.60
CA VAL A 622 -20.53 -19.09 -4.94
C VAL A 622 -19.39 -18.82 -3.97
N GLY A 623 -18.78 -17.62 -4.02
CA GLY A 623 -17.65 -17.23 -3.17
C GLY A 623 -16.26 -17.55 -3.76
N TYR A 624 -16.16 -17.97 -5.03
CA TYR A 624 -14.89 -18.20 -5.70
C TYR A 624 -13.99 -16.94 -5.75
N GLU A 625 -14.58 -15.77 -6.01
CA GLU A 625 -13.85 -14.51 -6.11
C GLU A 625 -13.42 -13.93 -4.74
N GLU A 626 -14.06 -14.33 -3.64
CA GLU A 626 -13.77 -13.81 -2.30
C GLU A 626 -12.48 -14.39 -1.70
N GLY A 627 -11.96 -15.49 -2.26
CA GLY A 627 -10.81 -16.20 -1.73
C GLY A 627 -11.08 -16.91 -0.39
N GLY A 628 -10.08 -17.61 0.16
CA GLY A 628 -10.22 -18.32 1.43
C GLY A 628 -9.88 -17.43 2.63
N GLN A 629 -10.62 -17.61 3.73
CA GLN A 629 -10.40 -16.80 4.95
C GLN A 629 -9.01 -16.96 5.57
N LEU A 630 -8.45 -18.17 5.55
CA LEU A 630 -7.09 -18.40 6.04
C LEU A 630 -6.06 -17.90 5.03
N THR A 631 -6.21 -18.28 3.77
CA THR A 631 -5.26 -17.96 2.70
C THR A 631 -5.14 -16.46 2.48
N GLU A 632 -6.24 -15.71 2.45
CA GLU A 632 -6.21 -14.26 2.29
C GLU A 632 -5.61 -13.54 3.51
N LYS A 633 -5.89 -14.00 4.75
CA LYS A 633 -5.27 -13.42 5.95
C LYS A 633 -3.75 -13.62 5.95
N ILE A 634 -3.27 -14.81 5.58
CA ILE A 634 -1.82 -15.12 5.54
C ILE A 634 -1.15 -14.41 4.36
N ARG A 635 -1.80 -14.32 3.19
CA ARG A 635 -1.29 -13.56 2.07
C ARG A 635 -1.02 -12.10 2.44
N ARG A 636 -1.92 -11.50 3.22
CA ARG A 636 -1.76 -10.10 3.70
C ARG A 636 -0.78 -9.97 4.86
N LYS A 637 -0.62 -11.03 5.67
CA LYS A 637 0.25 -11.05 6.85
C LYS A 637 1.05 -12.37 6.86
N PRO A 638 2.09 -12.48 6.02
CA PRO A 638 2.88 -13.73 5.92
C PRO A 638 3.67 -14.05 7.19
N TYR A 639 3.86 -13.05 8.06
CA TYR A 639 4.49 -13.20 9.37
C TYR A 639 3.43 -13.12 10.45
N ALA A 640 2.94 -14.28 10.86
CA ALA A 640 1.83 -14.36 11.80
C ALA A 640 1.90 -15.59 12.69
N VAL A 641 1.26 -15.49 13.84
CA VAL A 641 0.89 -16.67 14.64
C VAL A 641 -0.50 -17.11 14.21
N VAL A 642 -0.60 -18.27 13.58
CA VAL A 642 -1.86 -18.89 13.20
C VAL A 642 -2.36 -19.73 14.36
N LEU A 643 -3.46 -19.30 14.97
CA LEU A 643 -4.10 -20.00 16.07
C LEU A 643 -5.37 -20.71 15.59
N LEU A 644 -5.32 -22.02 15.53
CA LEU A 644 -6.46 -22.90 15.25
C LEU A 644 -7.05 -23.39 16.58
N ASP A 645 -8.14 -22.75 16.99
CA ASP A 645 -8.77 -23.02 18.29
C ASP A 645 -9.71 -24.24 18.20
N GLU A 646 -9.70 -25.10 19.18
CA GLU A 646 -10.51 -26.36 19.28
C GLU A 646 -10.35 -27.28 18.05
N ILE A 647 -9.11 -27.59 17.70
CA ILE A 647 -8.75 -28.36 16.49
C ILE A 647 -9.44 -29.73 16.42
N GLU A 648 -9.81 -30.36 17.55
CA GLU A 648 -10.55 -31.63 17.62
C GLU A 648 -11.95 -31.56 17.01
N LYS A 649 -12.49 -30.35 16.77
CA LYS A 649 -13.81 -30.18 16.15
C LYS A 649 -13.72 -30.03 14.63
N ALA A 650 -12.55 -29.84 14.08
CA ALA A 650 -12.35 -29.65 12.64
C ALA A 650 -12.72 -30.92 11.85
N HIS A 651 -13.26 -30.70 10.63
CA HIS A 651 -13.50 -31.79 9.69
C HIS A 651 -12.18 -32.48 9.29
N PRO A 652 -12.15 -33.82 9.05
CA PRO A 652 -10.93 -34.53 8.66
C PRO A 652 -10.17 -33.95 7.50
N ASP A 653 -10.82 -33.36 6.53
CA ASP A 653 -10.17 -32.72 5.37
C ASP A 653 -9.31 -31.50 5.76
N VAL A 654 -9.59 -30.84 6.88
CA VAL A 654 -8.75 -29.74 7.41
C VAL A 654 -7.38 -30.30 7.80
N PHE A 655 -7.30 -31.50 8.32
CA PHE A 655 -6.00 -32.13 8.65
C PHE A 655 -5.19 -32.44 7.40
N ASN A 656 -5.83 -32.82 6.28
CA ASN A 656 -5.13 -33.04 5.00
C ASN A 656 -4.51 -31.72 4.48
N MET A 657 -5.23 -30.61 4.61
CA MET A 657 -4.70 -29.28 4.30
C MET A 657 -3.52 -28.93 5.20
N LEU A 658 -3.65 -29.15 6.50
CA LEU A 658 -2.57 -28.88 7.46
C LEU A 658 -1.33 -29.74 7.22
N LEU A 659 -1.49 -31.01 6.79
CA LEU A 659 -0.38 -31.85 6.40
C LEU A 659 0.47 -31.21 5.30
N GLN A 660 -0.16 -30.65 4.27
CA GLN A 660 0.54 -29.94 3.20
C GLN A 660 1.30 -28.72 3.73
N ILE A 661 0.68 -27.91 4.59
CA ILE A 661 1.33 -26.75 5.21
C ILE A 661 2.54 -27.15 6.05
N LEU A 662 2.43 -28.25 6.83
CA LEU A 662 3.47 -28.71 7.75
C LEU A 662 4.66 -29.36 7.02
N ASP A 663 4.45 -29.94 5.82
CA ASP A 663 5.51 -30.55 5.02
C ASP A 663 6.15 -29.57 4.04
N ASP A 664 5.33 -28.95 3.19
CA ASP A 664 5.79 -28.12 2.07
C ASP A 664 5.94 -26.65 2.45
N GLY A 665 5.33 -26.21 3.57
CA GLY A 665 5.32 -24.83 4.02
C GLY A 665 4.46 -23.90 3.18
N TYR A 666 3.67 -24.40 2.25
CA TYR A 666 2.73 -23.60 1.45
C TYR A 666 1.44 -24.37 1.16
N ILE A 667 0.42 -23.65 0.76
CA ILE A 667 -0.82 -24.20 0.24
C ILE A 667 -1.22 -23.47 -1.04
N THR A 668 -1.84 -24.17 -1.97
CA THR A 668 -2.41 -23.57 -3.17
C THR A 668 -3.86 -23.21 -2.91
N ASP A 669 -4.24 -21.92 -3.11
CA ASP A 669 -5.61 -21.48 -2.96
C ASP A 669 -6.48 -21.85 -4.18
N SER A 670 -7.77 -21.52 -4.12
CA SER A 670 -8.72 -21.80 -5.22
C SER A 670 -8.39 -21.07 -6.52
N LEU A 671 -7.64 -19.98 -6.45
CA LEU A 671 -7.19 -19.19 -7.60
C LEU A 671 -5.87 -19.71 -8.18
N GLY A 672 -5.31 -20.81 -7.66
CA GLY A 672 -4.02 -21.36 -8.10
C GLY A 672 -2.79 -20.67 -7.51
N ARG A 673 -2.96 -19.71 -6.59
CA ARG A 673 -1.86 -18.97 -5.98
C ARG A 673 -1.24 -19.79 -4.84
N LYS A 674 0.08 -19.83 -4.76
CA LYS A 674 0.81 -20.44 -3.65
C LYS A 674 0.89 -19.46 -2.49
N ILE A 675 0.29 -19.83 -1.35
CA ILE A 675 0.29 -19.05 -0.11
C ILE A 675 1.35 -19.64 0.83
N ASP A 676 2.30 -18.83 1.23
CA ASP A 676 3.48 -19.20 1.99
C ASP A 676 3.21 -19.16 3.50
N PHE A 677 3.47 -20.29 4.19
CA PHE A 677 3.37 -20.44 5.64
C PHE A 677 4.73 -20.64 6.33
N ARG A 678 5.84 -20.61 5.59
CA ARG A 678 7.19 -20.86 6.14
C ARG A 678 7.58 -19.86 7.22
N HIS A 679 7.01 -18.67 7.16
CA HIS A 679 7.26 -17.59 8.12
C HIS A 679 6.20 -17.49 9.22
N THR A 680 5.31 -18.49 9.34
CA THR A 680 4.26 -18.51 10.35
C THR A 680 4.62 -19.45 11.51
N ILE A 681 3.99 -19.21 12.65
CA ILE A 681 3.96 -20.15 13.78
C ILE A 681 2.54 -20.71 13.87
N ILE A 682 2.38 -22.02 13.74
CA ILE A 682 1.09 -22.68 13.79
C ILE A 682 0.84 -23.23 15.19
N ILE A 683 -0.20 -22.76 15.83
CA ILE A 683 -0.61 -23.19 17.16
C ILE A 683 -2.03 -23.77 17.06
N MET A 684 -2.18 -25.00 17.46
CA MET A 684 -3.46 -25.71 17.55
C MET A 684 -3.83 -25.89 19.00
N THR A 685 -4.99 -25.43 19.45
CA THR A 685 -5.44 -25.69 20.83
C THR A 685 -6.41 -26.83 20.87
N SER A 686 -6.34 -27.62 21.92
CA SER A 686 -7.27 -28.74 22.15
C SER A 686 -7.55 -28.94 23.63
N ASN A 687 -8.74 -29.41 23.89
CA ASN A 687 -9.19 -29.83 25.23
C ASN A 687 -9.19 -31.35 25.42
N ILE A 688 -8.66 -32.11 24.44
CA ILE A 688 -8.56 -33.59 24.49
C ILE A 688 -7.76 -34.01 25.73
N GLY A 689 -8.17 -35.09 26.38
CA GLY A 689 -7.53 -35.61 27.56
C GLY A 689 -7.88 -34.92 28.88
N SER A 690 -8.47 -33.71 28.85
CA SER A 690 -8.81 -32.97 30.06
C SER A 690 -9.91 -33.65 30.89
N ARG A 691 -10.86 -34.36 30.25
CA ARG A 691 -11.91 -35.15 30.91
C ARG A 691 -11.32 -36.41 31.54
N GLN A 692 -10.44 -37.10 30.83
CA GLN A 692 -9.80 -38.34 31.29
C GLN A 692 -8.85 -38.06 32.46
N LEU A 693 -8.16 -36.92 32.49
CA LEU A 693 -7.37 -36.48 33.64
C LEU A 693 -8.22 -36.24 34.90
N LYS A 694 -9.45 -35.76 34.75
CA LYS A 694 -10.38 -35.59 35.90
C LYS A 694 -10.81 -36.91 36.48
N ASP A 695 -11.13 -37.89 35.64
CA ASP A 695 -11.55 -39.23 36.09
C ASP A 695 -10.41 -39.96 36.79
N PHE A 696 -9.17 -39.75 36.36
CA PHE A 696 -7.97 -40.27 37.05
C PHE A 696 -7.65 -39.54 38.36
N GLY A 697 -7.95 -38.28 38.51
CA GLY A 697 -7.72 -37.50 39.73
C GLY A 697 -8.74 -37.74 40.84
N GLN A 698 -9.88 -38.33 40.53
CA GLN A 698 -10.91 -38.71 41.53
C GLN A 698 -10.73 -40.17 42.10
N GLY A 699 -9.81 -40.93 41.54
CA GLY A 699 -9.55 -42.30 41.95
C GLY A 699 -8.55 -42.42 43.09
N VAL A 700 -9.10 -42.44 44.32
CA VAL A 700 -8.53 -43.07 45.51
C VAL A 700 -7.16 -42.64 46.05
N GLY A 701 -7.16 -41.97 47.18
CA GLY A 701 -6.28 -42.25 48.35
C GLY A 701 -4.96 -41.50 48.46
N PHE A 702 -4.84 -40.76 49.51
CA PHE A 702 -3.64 -40.32 50.23
C PHE A 702 -2.29 -40.75 49.63
N GLY A 703 -1.56 -39.80 49.09
CA GLY A 703 -0.23 -40.08 48.51
C GLY A 703 0.84 -39.12 49.01
N THR A 704 1.86 -39.66 49.59
CA THR A 704 3.16 -39.06 49.94
C THR A 704 3.87 -38.49 48.68
N SER A 705 4.72 -37.48 48.88
CA SER A 705 5.44 -36.70 47.86
C SER A 705 6.20 -37.48 46.76
N SER A 706 6.54 -38.73 46.99
CA SER A 706 7.18 -39.64 46.00
C SER A 706 6.22 -40.19 44.92
N LYS A 707 4.91 -39.94 45.01
CA LYS A 707 3.92 -40.35 44.00
C LYS A 707 3.59 -39.26 42.97
N LYS A 708 4.04 -38.01 43.15
CA LYS A 708 3.78 -36.92 42.18
C LYS A 708 4.39 -37.22 40.83
N ASP A 709 5.65 -37.62 40.77
CA ASP A 709 6.34 -37.93 39.50
C ASP A 709 5.73 -39.12 38.74
N GLN A 710 5.16 -40.10 39.45
CA GLN A 710 4.47 -41.23 38.82
C GLN A 710 3.06 -40.87 38.34
N VAL A 711 2.37 -39.95 39.01
CA VAL A 711 1.05 -39.43 38.61
C VAL A 711 1.20 -38.56 37.34
N ASP A 712 2.23 -37.72 37.26
CA ASP A 712 2.50 -36.89 36.11
C ASP A 712 2.91 -37.72 34.88
N ALA A 713 3.71 -38.78 35.05
CA ALA A 713 4.07 -39.73 33.99
C ALA A 713 2.84 -40.49 33.46
N ASN A 714 1.96 -40.92 34.34
CA ASN A 714 0.72 -41.61 33.97
C ASN A 714 -0.27 -40.67 33.29
N ALA A 715 -0.39 -39.41 33.77
CA ALA A 715 -1.21 -38.37 33.14
C ALA A 715 -0.74 -38.07 31.70
N LYS A 716 0.57 -37.99 31.50
CA LYS A 716 1.17 -37.80 30.20
C LYS A 716 0.86 -38.95 29.23
N SER A 717 0.96 -40.18 29.68
CA SER A 717 0.63 -41.36 28.87
C SER A 717 -0.84 -41.46 28.49
N VAL A 718 -1.75 -41.03 29.38
CA VAL A 718 -3.20 -40.96 29.10
C VAL A 718 -3.49 -39.89 28.03
N ILE A 719 -2.85 -38.73 28.09
CA ILE A 719 -2.98 -37.69 27.12
C ILE A 719 -2.43 -38.13 25.74
N GLU A 720 -1.25 -38.77 25.71
CA GLU A 720 -0.66 -39.31 24.48
C GLU A 720 -1.56 -40.38 23.83
N ASN A 721 -2.17 -41.24 24.63
CA ASN A 721 -3.11 -42.24 24.12
C ASN A 721 -4.40 -41.59 23.59
N ALA A 722 -4.89 -40.54 24.24
CA ALA A 722 -6.05 -39.80 23.77
C ALA A 722 -5.76 -39.06 22.44
N LEU A 723 -4.58 -38.48 22.28
CA LEU A 723 -4.11 -37.84 21.03
C LEU A 723 -4.02 -38.86 19.89
N LYS A 724 -3.40 -40.04 20.13
CA LYS A 724 -3.28 -41.10 19.12
C LYS A 724 -4.65 -41.65 18.67
N LYS A 725 -5.69 -41.54 19.52
CA LYS A 725 -7.06 -41.91 19.14
C LYS A 725 -7.77 -40.85 18.34
N SER A 726 -7.42 -39.56 18.54
CA SER A 726 -8.12 -38.44 17.93
C SER A 726 -7.46 -37.95 16.66
N PHE A 727 -6.16 -38.13 16.50
CA PHE A 727 -5.39 -37.64 15.35
C PHE A 727 -4.61 -38.78 14.68
N ALA A 728 -4.51 -38.74 13.36
CA ALA A 728 -3.71 -39.70 12.62
C ALA A 728 -2.23 -39.63 13.04
N PRO A 729 -1.53 -40.76 13.14
CA PRO A 729 -0.09 -40.78 13.47
C PRO A 729 0.76 -39.96 12.54
N GLU A 730 0.39 -39.90 11.26
CA GLU A 730 1.04 -39.09 10.23
C GLU A 730 1.01 -37.59 10.57
N PHE A 731 -0.12 -37.08 11.04
CA PHE A 731 -0.29 -35.69 11.46
C PHE A 731 0.55 -35.37 12.70
N LEU A 732 0.52 -36.26 13.72
CA LEU A 732 1.28 -36.03 14.94
C LEU A 732 2.80 -36.03 14.72
N ASN A 733 3.31 -36.84 13.78
CA ASN A 733 4.74 -36.90 13.44
C ASN A 733 5.27 -35.64 12.72
N ARG A 734 4.40 -34.81 12.17
CA ARG A 734 4.78 -33.57 11.49
C ARG A 734 4.74 -32.32 12.38
N ILE A 735 4.23 -32.46 13.59
CA ILE A 735 4.16 -31.40 14.59
C ILE A 735 5.49 -31.35 15.36
N ASP A 736 6.03 -30.16 15.57
CA ASP A 736 7.29 -29.97 16.28
C ASP A 736 7.24 -30.40 17.73
N ASP A 737 6.17 -30.05 18.44
CA ASP A 737 6.00 -30.46 19.85
C ASP A 737 4.52 -30.40 20.29
N VAL A 738 4.20 -31.25 21.23
CA VAL A 738 2.92 -31.29 21.96
C VAL A 738 3.13 -30.72 23.36
N ILE A 739 2.49 -29.59 23.62
CA ILE A 739 2.71 -28.81 24.82
C ILE A 739 1.52 -28.97 25.77
N ILE A 740 1.76 -29.50 26.93
CA ILE A 740 0.74 -29.70 27.95
C ILE A 740 0.76 -28.50 28.89
N PHE A 741 -0.39 -27.86 29.05
CA PHE A 741 -0.60 -26.77 29.99
C PHE A 741 -1.05 -27.31 31.35
N ASN A 742 -0.39 -26.86 32.38
CA ASN A 742 -0.69 -27.23 33.74
C ASN A 742 -1.97 -26.57 34.25
N ALA A 743 -2.68 -27.20 35.18
CA ALA A 743 -3.77 -26.56 35.90
C ALA A 743 -3.21 -25.42 36.76
N LEU A 744 -3.93 -24.29 36.80
CA LEU A 744 -3.52 -23.13 37.57
C LEU A 744 -3.72 -23.36 39.08
N GLU A 745 -2.72 -23.07 39.86
CA GLU A 745 -2.78 -23.08 41.32
C GLU A 745 -3.30 -21.70 41.85
N ARG A 746 -3.72 -21.66 43.11
CA ARG A 746 -4.22 -20.41 43.74
C ARG A 746 -3.20 -19.28 43.68
N LYS A 747 -1.93 -19.57 43.77
CA LYS A 747 -0.83 -18.59 43.63
C LYS A 747 -0.77 -17.98 42.25
N ASP A 748 -0.98 -18.82 41.23
CA ASP A 748 -0.97 -18.35 39.83
C ASP A 748 -2.14 -17.42 39.56
N ILE A 749 -3.31 -17.68 40.18
CA ILE A 749 -4.49 -16.85 40.03
C ILE A 749 -4.26 -15.45 40.64
N HIS A 750 -3.59 -15.35 41.82
CA HIS A 750 -3.22 -14.08 42.40
C HIS A 750 -2.33 -13.26 41.44
N ALA A 751 -1.31 -13.88 40.88
CA ALA A 751 -0.44 -13.21 39.91
C ALA A 751 -1.18 -12.80 38.61
N ILE A 752 -2.16 -13.60 38.15
CA ILE A 752 -2.99 -13.26 36.99
C ILE A 752 -3.90 -12.06 37.33
N ILE A 753 -4.46 -12.00 38.53
CA ILE A 753 -5.27 -10.84 38.99
C ILE A 753 -4.43 -9.58 38.97
N ASP A 754 -3.20 -9.62 39.49
CA ASP A 754 -2.33 -8.45 39.50
C ASP A 754 -2.10 -7.92 38.07
N ILE A 755 -1.85 -8.79 37.08
CA ILE A 755 -1.68 -8.41 35.67
C ILE A 755 -2.97 -7.79 35.06
N GLU A 756 -4.14 -8.37 35.36
CA GLU A 756 -5.41 -7.82 34.84
C GLU A 756 -5.81 -6.51 35.56
N LEU A 757 -5.52 -6.39 36.85
CA LEU A 757 -5.73 -5.16 37.63
C LEU A 757 -4.78 -4.04 37.19
N GLU A 758 -3.52 -4.34 36.82
CA GLU A 758 -2.59 -3.35 36.30
C GLU A 758 -3.16 -2.61 35.08
N LYS A 759 -3.84 -3.33 34.17
CA LYS A 759 -4.52 -2.73 33.02
C LYS A 759 -5.69 -1.81 33.43
N LEU A 760 -6.38 -2.17 34.50
CA LEU A 760 -7.45 -1.36 35.07
C LEU A 760 -6.88 -0.13 35.76
N LEU A 761 -5.80 -0.28 36.53
CA LEU A 761 -5.08 0.80 37.17
C LEU A 761 -4.58 1.86 36.18
N LEU A 762 -4.03 1.44 35.05
CA LEU A 762 -3.62 2.35 33.98
C LEU A 762 -4.82 3.16 33.45
N ARG A 763 -5.95 2.51 33.13
CA ARG A 763 -7.16 3.20 32.65
C ARG A 763 -7.73 4.19 33.68
N ILE A 764 -7.67 3.85 34.97
CA ILE A 764 -8.14 4.72 36.03
C ILE A 764 -7.16 5.88 36.23
N SER A 765 -5.85 5.65 36.11
CA SER A 765 -4.83 6.69 36.11
C SER A 765 -5.01 7.68 34.97
N ASP A 766 -5.36 7.19 33.76
CA ASP A 766 -5.65 8.04 32.59
C ASP A 766 -6.90 8.93 32.81
N LEU A 767 -7.82 8.49 33.68
CA LEU A 767 -8.98 9.29 34.14
C LEU A 767 -8.65 10.25 35.27
N GLY A 768 -7.38 10.30 35.74
CA GLY A 768 -6.92 11.19 36.79
C GLY A 768 -7.08 10.68 38.22
N TYR A 769 -7.42 9.40 38.45
CA TYR A 769 -7.63 8.81 39.76
C TYR A 769 -6.58 7.77 40.11
N GLN A 770 -6.36 7.53 41.39
CA GLN A 770 -5.50 6.44 41.86
C GLN A 770 -6.35 5.35 42.52
N LEU A 771 -6.16 4.07 42.11
CA LEU A 771 -6.83 2.94 42.70
C LEU A 771 -5.85 2.09 43.55
N LYS A 772 -6.25 1.73 44.78
CA LYS A 772 -5.52 0.80 45.64
C LYS A 772 -6.46 -0.27 46.16
N LEU A 773 -6.04 -1.55 46.04
CA LEU A 773 -6.79 -2.69 46.54
C LEU A 773 -6.08 -3.30 47.73
N SER A 774 -6.86 -3.69 48.77
CA SER A 774 -6.35 -4.49 49.85
C SER A 774 -6.13 -5.95 49.45
N ASP A 775 -5.22 -6.67 50.11
CA ASP A 775 -4.98 -8.08 49.84
C ASP A 775 -6.23 -8.93 50.09
N GLU A 776 -7.07 -8.55 51.13
CA GLU A 776 -8.34 -9.20 51.38
C GLU A 776 -9.35 -9.02 50.22
N ALA A 777 -9.35 -7.85 49.57
CA ALA A 777 -10.17 -7.60 48.39
C ALA A 777 -9.71 -8.45 47.17
N LYS A 778 -8.41 -8.62 47.01
CA LYS A 778 -7.86 -9.53 45.98
C LYS A 778 -8.24 -10.97 46.23
N ASP A 779 -8.13 -11.45 47.51
CA ASP A 779 -8.55 -12.80 47.90
C ASP A 779 -10.02 -13.05 47.62
N PHE A 780 -10.88 -12.09 47.89
CA PHE A 780 -12.30 -12.13 47.54
C PHE A 780 -12.53 -12.29 46.02
N ILE A 781 -11.80 -11.52 45.19
CA ILE A 781 -11.91 -11.61 43.74
C ILE A 781 -11.41 -12.98 43.24
N VAL A 782 -10.35 -13.54 43.86
CA VAL A 782 -9.87 -14.91 43.57
C VAL A 782 -10.96 -15.92 43.87
N ASP A 783 -11.59 -15.87 45.02
CA ASP A 783 -12.60 -16.84 45.46
C ASP A 783 -13.88 -16.80 44.59
N LYS A 784 -14.25 -15.62 44.09
CA LYS A 784 -15.40 -15.45 43.17
C LYS A 784 -15.05 -15.67 41.69
N GLY A 785 -13.79 -15.46 41.31
CA GLY A 785 -13.33 -15.50 39.91
C GLY A 785 -12.62 -16.79 39.49
N PHE A 786 -12.30 -17.69 40.47
CA PHE A 786 -11.64 -18.95 40.19
C PHE A 786 -12.60 -20.13 40.21
N ASP A 787 -12.62 -20.88 39.14
CA ASP A 787 -13.33 -22.15 39.04
C ASP A 787 -12.35 -23.21 38.52
N ARG A 788 -12.26 -24.31 39.24
CA ARG A 788 -11.41 -25.45 38.85
C ARG A 788 -11.72 -26.03 37.47
N GLN A 789 -12.94 -25.84 36.97
CA GLN A 789 -13.34 -26.33 35.64
C GLN A 789 -13.03 -25.36 34.51
N TYR A 790 -13.17 -24.04 34.77
CA TYR A 790 -13.06 -22.99 33.80
C TYR A 790 -11.78 -22.15 33.93
N GLY A 791 -10.89 -22.50 34.89
CA GLY A 791 -9.62 -21.80 35.15
C GLY A 791 -9.80 -20.34 35.47
N ALA A 792 -8.95 -19.49 34.87
CA ALA A 792 -8.98 -18.04 35.06
C ALA A 792 -10.02 -17.30 34.15
N ARG A 793 -10.82 -18.03 33.34
CA ARG A 793 -11.77 -17.38 32.41
C ARG A 793 -12.88 -16.58 33.13
N PRO A 794 -13.44 -17.04 34.29
CA PRO A 794 -14.43 -16.27 35.03
C PRO A 794 -13.85 -15.02 35.73
N LEU A 795 -12.53 -14.95 35.90
CA LEU A 795 -11.85 -13.88 36.61
C LEU A 795 -12.10 -12.50 36.02
N LYS A 796 -12.08 -12.38 34.71
CA LYS A 796 -12.42 -11.10 34.06
C LYS A 796 -13.82 -10.62 34.37
N ARG A 797 -14.78 -11.54 34.43
CA ARG A 797 -16.16 -11.22 34.78
C ARG A 797 -16.28 -10.85 36.25
N ALA A 798 -15.49 -11.49 37.13
CA ALA A 798 -15.45 -11.13 38.54
C ALA A 798 -14.86 -9.73 38.74
N ILE A 799 -13.74 -9.41 38.08
CA ILE A 799 -13.17 -8.05 38.10
C ILE A 799 -14.19 -7.05 37.57
N GLN A 800 -14.82 -7.29 36.42
CA GLN A 800 -15.83 -6.42 35.88
C GLN A 800 -16.98 -6.18 36.90
N LYS A 801 -17.61 -7.26 37.36
CA LYS A 801 -18.79 -7.18 38.23
C LYS A 801 -18.50 -6.56 39.60
N TYR A 802 -17.38 -6.92 40.23
CA TYR A 802 -17.13 -6.54 41.62
C TYR A 802 -16.21 -5.32 41.74
N VAL A 803 -15.42 -5.00 40.69
CA VAL A 803 -14.50 -3.87 40.74
C VAL A 803 -14.94 -2.77 39.79
N GLU A 804 -15.07 -3.07 38.44
CA GLU A 804 -15.35 -2.05 37.45
C GLU A 804 -16.75 -1.45 37.58
N ASP A 805 -17.77 -2.30 37.78
CA ASP A 805 -19.17 -1.83 37.95
C ASP A 805 -19.31 -1.00 39.24
N ALA A 806 -18.71 -1.46 40.34
CA ALA A 806 -18.75 -0.74 41.61
C ALA A 806 -17.99 0.61 41.57
N LEU A 807 -16.84 0.64 40.87
CA LEU A 807 -16.10 1.87 40.65
C LEU A 807 -16.84 2.84 39.77
N ALA A 808 -17.47 2.33 38.66
CA ALA A 808 -18.24 3.17 37.75
C ALA A 808 -19.40 3.84 38.45
N GLU A 809 -20.13 3.11 39.33
CA GLU A 809 -21.22 3.66 40.13
C GLU A 809 -20.73 4.75 41.09
N GLU A 810 -19.59 4.55 41.75
CA GLU A 810 -19.05 5.50 42.67
C GLU A 810 -18.46 6.75 41.97
N ILE A 811 -17.79 6.58 40.84
CA ILE A 811 -17.28 7.69 40.00
C ILE A 811 -18.43 8.57 39.50
N VAL A 812 -19.57 7.98 39.11
CA VAL A 812 -20.74 8.74 38.64
C VAL A 812 -21.45 9.45 39.78
N ASN A 813 -21.56 8.81 40.93
CA ASN A 813 -22.32 9.34 42.07
C ASN A 813 -21.54 10.31 42.95
N SER A 814 -20.21 10.22 43.00
CA SER A 814 -19.33 11.01 43.86
C SER A 814 -18.64 12.11 43.04
N ASN A 815 -18.63 13.36 43.57
CA ASN A 815 -17.81 14.43 42.99
C ASN A 815 -16.32 14.17 43.35
N LEU A 816 -15.66 13.40 42.52
CA LEU A 816 -14.23 13.08 42.59
C LEU A 816 -13.43 14.21 41.95
N ASN A 817 -12.33 14.60 42.56
CA ASN A 817 -11.36 15.55 42.03
C ASN A 817 -10.17 14.78 41.41
N GLU A 818 -9.43 15.40 40.50
CA GLU A 818 -8.18 14.86 39.97
C GLU A 818 -7.21 14.55 41.12
N ASN A 819 -6.57 13.37 41.10
CA ASN A 819 -5.65 12.83 42.09
C ASN A 819 -6.29 12.26 43.39
N ASP A 820 -7.61 12.14 43.48
CA ASP A 820 -8.23 11.40 44.56
C ASP A 820 -7.83 9.92 44.55
N THR A 821 -7.60 9.35 45.75
CA THR A 821 -7.25 7.94 45.88
C THR A 821 -8.46 7.13 46.32
N ILE A 822 -8.78 6.14 45.48
CA ILE A 822 -9.89 5.20 45.72
C ILE A 822 -9.31 3.93 46.35
N TYR A 823 -9.78 3.56 47.54
CA TYR A 823 -9.41 2.33 48.25
C TYR A 823 -10.54 1.31 48.14
N LEU A 824 -10.23 0.12 47.63
CA LEU A 824 -11.13 -1.03 47.63
C LEU A 824 -10.71 -1.96 48.77
N ASP A 825 -11.66 -2.21 49.70
CA ASP A 825 -11.48 -3.07 50.84
C ASP A 825 -12.63 -4.07 50.97
N LEU A 826 -12.45 -5.17 51.71
CA LEU A 826 -13.48 -6.19 51.94
C LEU A 826 -14.30 -5.83 53.17
N ASP A 827 -15.62 -5.70 53.00
CA ASP A 827 -16.57 -5.65 54.12
C ASP A 827 -16.87 -7.12 54.55
N LYS A 828 -16.26 -7.53 55.69
CA LYS A 828 -16.37 -8.91 56.18
C LYS A 828 -17.79 -9.26 56.63
N ASP A 829 -18.59 -8.30 57.03
CA ASP A 829 -19.97 -8.51 57.52
C ASP A 829 -20.93 -8.78 56.38
N LYS A 830 -20.73 -8.12 55.25
CA LYS A 830 -21.58 -8.23 54.05
C LYS A 830 -21.03 -9.12 52.97
N ASN A 831 -19.74 -9.52 53.07
CA ASN A 831 -19.03 -10.27 52.05
C ASN A 831 -19.08 -9.60 50.66
N GLU A 832 -18.93 -8.27 50.65
CA GLU A 832 -18.94 -7.40 49.47
C GLU A 832 -17.74 -6.45 49.50
N LEU A 833 -17.36 -5.92 48.35
CA LEU A 833 -16.28 -4.93 48.27
C LEU A 833 -16.83 -3.54 48.63
N LYS A 834 -16.13 -2.85 49.53
CA LYS A 834 -16.44 -1.50 49.99
C LYS A 834 -15.43 -0.51 49.43
N ILE A 835 -15.96 0.56 48.86
CA ILE A 835 -15.15 1.66 48.33
C ILE A 835 -14.98 2.74 49.39
N LYS A 836 -13.76 3.18 49.60
CA LYS A 836 -13.40 4.33 50.42
C LYS A 836 -12.65 5.33 49.57
N ILE A 837 -13.09 6.58 49.57
CA ILE A 837 -12.46 7.65 48.81
C ILE A 837 -11.67 8.53 49.81
N ASP A 838 -10.37 8.67 49.53
CA ASP A 838 -9.50 9.62 50.28
C ASP A 838 -9.29 10.85 49.39
N LYS A 839 -9.97 11.94 49.74
CA LYS A 839 -9.92 13.20 48.99
C LYS A 839 -8.60 13.90 49.24
N HIS A 840 -7.88 14.14 48.18
CA HIS A 840 -6.65 14.92 48.22
C HIS A 840 -6.97 16.34 48.71
N LYS A 841 -6.55 16.69 49.92
CA LYS A 841 -6.63 18.07 50.41
C LYS A 841 -5.62 18.90 49.61
N GLU A 842 -6.10 19.75 48.72
CA GLU A 842 -5.25 20.83 48.20
C GLU A 842 -4.69 21.62 49.39
N SER A 843 -3.37 21.54 49.56
CA SER A 843 -2.67 22.48 50.41
C SER A 843 -2.73 23.85 49.70
N LYS A 844 -3.65 24.72 50.16
CA LYS A 844 -3.63 26.13 49.83
C LYS A 844 -2.27 26.71 50.21
N SER A 845 -1.42 26.92 49.22
CA SER A 845 -0.25 27.79 49.32
C SER A 845 -0.46 28.99 48.40
#